data_d01e5ded998ec8658f5707f35a880ee3
#
_entry.id   d01e5ded998ec8658f5707f35a880ee3
#
_cell.length_a   1.000
_cell.length_b   1.000
_cell.length_c   1.000
_cell.angle_alpha   90.00
_cell.angle_beta   90.00
_cell.angle_gamma   90.00
#
_symmetry.space_group_name_H-M   'P 1'
#
loop_
_entity.id
_entity.type
_entity.pdbx_description
1 polymer ?
#
loop_
_entity_poly.entity_id
_entity_poly.type
_entity_poly.pdbx_seq_one_letter_code
_entity_poly.pdbx_strand_id
1 'polypeptide(L)'
;MRLFFATLVLGVFFGGAVSAYDTKDMEKYYSEDSYPTAAQCAGCHQQIYNEWASSNHAYASISPMFHKFEQAINDLSAGTIGTFCVRCHQQVGTQRGEERELPLWDRSQVAREGITCVTCHRVQEEFTKVNGERTVVPGNIHAPVGGTMRDSVFDQVLERKDELRLATSAGERGQKIHAGVYKFEQLGKSEFCVSCHQVAVNLGIKLEVVWDQYRDSPAHAKGETCQDCHMGKVPGVAAGYETAPSAIVNGEEINPGRRHSNHAFYGPGYPIAHPGIFPHNVEAARWSIQEWLKFDYRAGWGSEKFEEAIEDLEEPFDEFNTALEPLGGHPVTLDALATIEAAAARGTSALKRKTSLKPLQDAIEAVAEAVSNDDISGQLNALDEAVEGLEEAVASSKSVTAPKSYRLLVEASKKLAQTAGQKLASSEAHIETATTILAAFSEAGSEAEREKALKDLRSVLPKLRSSLPGADNEYVGAVTALRASMGVNFPGPWIDAGDREEAWEIVLENRERLEEKRELRKQVMENGSKIDGPFFTSNLKTGKDLAFNYVITNLDDGHNLPSGSLGAQPEIWFNVALIDPDGKNIWESGHVDSNGDFADLHSLDLAAGKIGHDDQLFNLQTKFLTTNVKGTDREMYLPVNFDIDQQPLLRPSNVPSTVLNHAPFVRMEGRSIPPLGNKTAKYKVPGELLMKSGKYRLMARMRSRAEPIYFMRFVGATSEMEESMNEWMLDIHPYTVEFEVK
;
A
#
# COMPACT_ATOMS: atom_id res chain seq x y z
N MET A 1 -40.59 -44.92 -60.64
CA MET A 1 -39.23 -45.15 -61.08
C MET A 1 -38.52 -43.80 -61.14
N ARG A 2 -37.88 -43.37 -60.05
CA ARG A 2 -37.10 -42.14 -59.98
C ARG A 2 -35.72 -42.52 -59.42
N LEU A 3 -34.70 -42.39 -60.27
CA LEU A 3 -33.30 -42.60 -59.92
C LEU A 3 -32.84 -41.42 -59.05
N PHE A 4 -32.28 -41.72 -57.85
CA PHE A 4 -31.50 -40.78 -57.08
C PHE A 4 -30.02 -40.92 -57.45
N PHE A 5 -29.44 -39.86 -58.01
CA PHE A 5 -28.00 -39.70 -58.16
C PHE A 5 -27.44 -39.20 -56.79
N ALA A 6 -26.61 -40.01 -56.17
CA ALA A 6 -25.82 -39.59 -55.04
C ALA A 6 -24.47 -39.06 -55.53
N THR A 7 -24.26 -37.77 -55.44
CA THR A 7 -22.98 -37.14 -55.75
C THR A 7 -22.08 -37.24 -54.50
N LEU A 8 -21.05 -38.07 -54.61
CA LEU A 8 -20.01 -38.20 -53.59
C LEU A 8 -19.05 -37.01 -53.73
N VAL A 9 -19.10 -36.04 -52.78
CA VAL A 9 -18.11 -34.95 -52.69
C VAL A 9 -16.93 -35.50 -51.87
N LEU A 10 -15.83 -35.83 -52.56
CA LEU A 10 -14.54 -36.09 -51.94
C LEU A 10 -13.97 -34.75 -51.42
N GLY A 11 -14.11 -34.50 -50.12
CA GLY A 11 -13.40 -33.42 -49.42
C GLY A 11 -11.93 -33.80 -49.27
N VAL A 12 -11.07 -33.18 -50.04
CA VAL A 12 -9.63 -33.24 -49.82
C VAL A 12 -9.34 -32.41 -48.58
N PHE A 13 -9.19 -33.03 -47.43
CA PHE A 13 -8.59 -32.40 -46.26
C PHE A 13 -7.11 -32.15 -46.54
N PHE A 14 -6.75 -30.92 -46.88
CA PHE A 14 -5.40 -30.46 -46.64
C PHE A 14 -5.16 -30.43 -45.13
N GLY A 15 -4.68 -31.52 -44.62
CA GLY A 15 -4.06 -31.55 -43.30
C GLY A 15 -2.79 -30.71 -43.33
N GLY A 16 -2.92 -29.41 -43.05
CA GLY A 16 -1.76 -28.62 -42.67
C GLY A 16 -1.20 -29.32 -41.42
N ALA A 17 0.03 -29.85 -41.54
CA ALA A 17 0.76 -30.34 -40.41
C ALA A 17 0.79 -29.18 -39.40
N VAL A 18 -0.04 -29.28 -38.34
CA VAL A 18 0.17 -28.55 -37.13
C VAL A 18 1.53 -29.04 -36.65
N SER A 19 2.55 -28.22 -36.84
CA SER A 19 3.87 -28.46 -36.26
C SER A 19 3.63 -28.63 -34.77
N ALA A 20 3.62 -29.86 -34.28
CA ALA A 20 3.63 -30.11 -32.87
C ALA A 20 4.90 -29.47 -32.34
N TYR A 21 4.77 -28.47 -31.49
CA TYR A 21 5.90 -27.89 -30.80
C TYR A 21 6.68 -29.06 -30.16
N ASP A 22 7.99 -29.10 -30.44
CA ASP A 22 8.85 -30.11 -29.84
C ASP A 22 8.78 -29.93 -28.32
N THR A 23 8.44 -31.00 -27.57
CA THR A 23 8.37 -30.97 -26.12
C THR A 23 9.67 -30.49 -25.49
N LYS A 24 10.83 -30.70 -26.13
CA LYS A 24 12.14 -30.20 -25.70
C LYS A 24 12.27 -28.67 -25.80
N ASP A 25 11.65 -28.05 -26.79
CA ASP A 25 11.60 -26.59 -26.89
C ASP A 25 10.72 -26.00 -25.81
N MET A 26 9.62 -26.68 -25.44
CA MET A 26 8.77 -26.25 -24.34
C MET A 26 9.47 -26.39 -22.97
N GLU A 27 10.16 -27.51 -22.71
CA GLU A 27 10.96 -27.69 -21.49
C GLU A 27 11.99 -26.57 -21.29
N LYS A 28 12.54 -26.00 -22.36
CA LYS A 28 13.47 -24.90 -22.30
C LYS A 28 12.85 -23.60 -21.76
N TYR A 29 11.58 -23.34 -22.04
CA TYR A 29 10.85 -22.15 -21.52
C TYR A 29 10.48 -22.32 -20.04
N TYR A 30 10.24 -23.53 -19.58
CA TYR A 30 9.79 -23.81 -18.22
C TYR A 30 10.93 -24.08 -17.24
N SER A 31 12.17 -24.24 -17.71
CA SER A 31 13.30 -24.45 -16.82
C SER A 31 13.58 -23.22 -15.95
N GLU A 32 14.00 -23.41 -14.70
CA GLU A 32 14.36 -22.30 -13.79
C GLU A 32 15.47 -21.43 -14.36
N ASP A 33 16.37 -21.98 -15.15
CA ASP A 33 17.50 -21.31 -15.81
C ASP A 33 17.13 -20.65 -17.16
N SER A 34 15.83 -20.56 -17.51
CA SER A 34 15.42 -20.03 -18.83
C SER A 34 15.77 -18.55 -19.00
N TYR A 35 15.83 -17.78 -17.94
CA TYR A 35 16.14 -16.35 -17.97
C TYR A 35 16.97 -15.95 -16.74
N PRO A 36 18.06 -15.18 -16.93
CA PRO A 36 18.84 -14.66 -15.81
C PRO A 36 18.05 -13.55 -15.09
N THR A 37 18.22 -13.48 -13.78
CA THR A 37 17.72 -12.37 -12.95
C THR A 37 18.51 -11.10 -13.19
N ALA A 38 17.94 -9.94 -12.89
CA ALA A 38 18.63 -8.66 -12.96
C ALA A 38 19.88 -8.63 -12.04
N ALA A 39 19.82 -9.28 -10.87
CA ALA A 39 20.97 -9.40 -9.97
C ALA A 39 22.16 -10.11 -10.60
N GLN A 40 21.92 -11.10 -11.47
CA GLN A 40 23.02 -11.74 -12.21
C GLN A 40 23.68 -10.79 -13.22
N CYS A 41 22.91 -9.86 -13.79
CA CYS A 41 23.43 -8.82 -14.68
C CYS A 41 24.18 -7.73 -13.89
N ALA A 42 23.74 -7.42 -12.67
CA ALA A 42 24.36 -6.44 -11.78
C ALA A 42 25.84 -6.72 -11.52
N GLY A 43 26.27 -7.99 -11.55
CA GLY A 43 27.67 -8.38 -11.35
C GLY A 43 28.67 -7.66 -12.29
N CYS A 44 28.24 -7.21 -13.48
CA CYS A 44 29.03 -6.41 -14.40
C CYS A 44 28.41 -5.05 -14.70
N HIS A 45 27.09 -4.91 -14.56
CA HIS A 45 26.29 -3.73 -14.94
C HIS A 45 25.65 -3.06 -13.72
N GLN A 46 26.40 -2.85 -12.63
CA GLN A 46 25.89 -2.36 -11.34
C GLN A 46 25.20 -0.99 -11.45
N GLN A 47 25.80 -0.04 -12.19
CA GLN A 47 25.18 1.28 -12.39
C GLN A 47 23.82 1.14 -13.07
N ILE A 48 23.74 0.39 -14.17
CA ILE A 48 22.49 0.16 -14.93
C ILE A 48 21.46 -0.55 -14.06
N TYR A 49 21.90 -1.52 -13.24
CA TYR A 49 21.03 -2.20 -12.29
C TYR A 49 20.43 -1.23 -11.26
N ASN A 50 21.24 -0.36 -10.67
CA ASN A 50 20.77 0.63 -9.68
C ASN A 50 19.76 1.60 -10.28
N GLU A 51 19.99 2.07 -11.51
CA GLU A 51 19.05 2.92 -12.24
C GLU A 51 17.73 2.18 -12.52
N TRP A 52 17.80 0.95 -13.03
CA TRP A 52 16.64 0.12 -13.32
C TRP A 52 15.89 -0.26 -12.05
N ALA A 53 16.56 -0.64 -10.97
CA ALA A 53 15.96 -1.13 -9.73
C ALA A 53 15.02 -0.12 -9.07
N SER A 54 15.26 1.19 -9.27
CA SER A 54 14.35 2.25 -8.80
C SER A 54 13.29 2.66 -9.85
N SER A 55 13.29 2.04 -11.03
CA SER A 55 12.37 2.41 -12.13
C SER A 55 10.98 1.80 -11.98
N ASN A 56 10.00 2.39 -12.67
CA ASN A 56 8.67 1.79 -12.79
C ASN A 56 8.68 0.47 -13.56
N HIS A 57 9.71 0.18 -14.36
CA HIS A 57 9.86 -1.09 -15.02
C HIS A 57 10.15 -2.22 -14.02
N ALA A 58 11.06 -2.02 -13.08
CA ALA A 58 11.31 -2.97 -11.99
C ALA A 58 10.06 -3.13 -11.08
N TYR A 59 9.32 -2.05 -10.89
CA TYR A 59 8.11 -2.00 -10.07
C TYR A 59 6.89 -2.66 -10.75
N ALA A 60 6.88 -2.83 -12.07
CA ALA A 60 5.69 -3.19 -12.85
C ALA A 60 4.99 -4.47 -12.36
N SER A 61 5.74 -5.49 -11.90
CA SER A 61 5.19 -6.75 -11.40
C SER A 61 4.77 -6.68 -9.93
N ILE A 62 5.52 -5.97 -9.09
CA ILE A 62 5.30 -5.94 -7.64
C ILE A 62 4.32 -4.86 -7.21
N SER A 63 3.84 -4.02 -8.12
CA SER A 63 2.88 -2.96 -7.85
C SER A 63 1.59 -3.50 -7.24
N PRO A 64 1.24 -3.14 -5.99
CA PRO A 64 -0.02 -3.56 -5.40
C PRO A 64 -1.23 -2.99 -6.16
N MET A 65 -1.09 -1.79 -6.78
CA MET A 65 -2.15 -1.21 -7.62
C MET A 65 -2.35 -2.01 -8.90
N PHE A 66 -1.25 -2.49 -9.53
CA PHE A 66 -1.36 -3.39 -10.69
C PHE A 66 -2.20 -4.64 -10.34
N HIS A 67 -1.88 -5.31 -9.23
CA HIS A 67 -2.61 -6.50 -8.80
C HIS A 67 -4.09 -6.20 -8.48
N LYS A 68 -4.38 -5.10 -7.80
CA LYS A 68 -5.76 -4.70 -7.50
C LYS A 68 -6.56 -4.39 -8.75
N PHE A 69 -5.98 -3.63 -9.66
CA PHE A 69 -6.62 -3.29 -10.93
C PHE A 69 -6.83 -4.52 -11.82
N GLU A 70 -5.81 -5.36 -11.95
CA GLU A 70 -5.87 -6.60 -12.72
C GLU A 70 -6.95 -7.54 -12.18
N GLN A 71 -7.00 -7.72 -10.87
CA GLN A 71 -8.04 -8.52 -10.21
C GLN A 71 -9.43 -7.94 -10.43
N ALA A 72 -9.63 -6.63 -10.24
CA ALA A 72 -10.92 -5.99 -10.46
C ALA A 72 -11.41 -6.15 -11.91
N ILE A 73 -10.53 -5.97 -12.89
CA ILE A 73 -10.88 -6.16 -14.31
C ILE A 73 -11.14 -7.63 -14.63
N ASN A 74 -10.39 -8.55 -14.02
CA ASN A 74 -10.66 -9.97 -14.15
C ASN A 74 -12.05 -10.34 -13.65
N ASP A 75 -12.44 -9.87 -12.49
CA ASP A 75 -13.74 -10.12 -11.89
C ASP A 75 -14.87 -9.50 -12.73
N LEU A 76 -14.70 -8.23 -13.14
CA LEU A 76 -15.64 -7.53 -14.02
C LEU A 76 -15.80 -8.21 -15.40
N SER A 77 -14.76 -8.88 -15.88
CA SER A 77 -14.75 -9.58 -17.17
C SER A 77 -15.07 -11.05 -17.07
N ALA A 78 -15.35 -11.57 -15.87
CA ALA A 78 -15.53 -12.99 -15.60
C ALA A 78 -14.37 -13.86 -16.18
N GLY A 79 -13.14 -13.42 -16.01
CA GLY A 79 -11.92 -14.09 -16.45
C GLY A 79 -11.59 -13.95 -17.93
N THR A 80 -12.45 -13.31 -18.75
CA THR A 80 -12.23 -13.22 -20.20
C THR A 80 -11.08 -12.32 -20.62
N ILE A 81 -10.54 -11.50 -19.69
CA ILE A 81 -9.37 -10.66 -19.93
C ILE A 81 -8.09 -11.51 -20.19
N GLY A 82 -8.03 -12.72 -19.63
CA GLY A 82 -6.91 -13.63 -19.77
C GLY A 82 -5.58 -13.01 -19.33
N THR A 83 -4.52 -13.26 -20.09
CA THR A 83 -3.16 -12.77 -19.79
C THR A 83 -2.90 -11.33 -20.25
N PHE A 84 -3.92 -10.55 -20.59
CA PHE A 84 -3.77 -9.23 -21.20
C PHE A 84 -2.85 -8.29 -20.42
N CYS A 85 -3.07 -8.15 -19.10
CA CYS A 85 -2.29 -7.25 -18.26
C CYS A 85 -0.87 -7.76 -18.00
N VAL A 86 -0.73 -9.06 -17.71
CA VAL A 86 0.56 -9.68 -17.35
C VAL A 86 1.53 -9.78 -18.53
N ARG A 87 1.07 -9.67 -19.79
CA ARG A 87 1.95 -9.63 -20.97
C ARG A 87 2.92 -8.46 -20.95
N CYS A 88 2.53 -7.34 -20.33
CA CYS A 88 3.39 -6.17 -20.17
C CYS A 88 4.01 -6.13 -18.79
N HIS A 89 3.23 -6.30 -17.73
CA HIS A 89 3.68 -6.12 -16.35
C HIS A 89 4.54 -7.27 -15.82
N GLN A 90 4.38 -8.49 -16.36
CA GLN A 90 5.10 -9.71 -15.97
C GLN A 90 5.49 -10.51 -17.21
N GLN A 91 6.11 -9.86 -18.18
CA GLN A 91 6.32 -10.45 -19.52
C GLN A 91 7.10 -11.77 -19.46
N VAL A 92 8.18 -11.85 -18.68
CA VAL A 92 8.99 -13.08 -18.58
C VAL A 92 8.18 -14.21 -17.94
N GLY A 93 7.40 -13.93 -16.89
CA GLY A 93 6.49 -14.91 -16.29
C GLY A 93 5.47 -15.43 -17.31
N THR A 94 4.89 -14.55 -18.10
CA THR A 94 3.97 -14.94 -19.19
C THR A 94 4.66 -15.79 -20.25
N GLN A 95 5.89 -15.45 -20.65
CA GLN A 95 6.69 -16.26 -21.61
C GLN A 95 7.05 -17.64 -21.04
N ARG A 96 7.27 -17.74 -19.73
CA ARG A 96 7.49 -18.99 -19.01
C ARG A 96 6.23 -19.83 -18.82
N GLY A 97 5.04 -19.30 -19.16
CA GLY A 97 3.77 -19.96 -18.95
C GLY A 97 3.29 -19.97 -17.50
N GLU A 98 3.79 -19.07 -16.67
CA GLU A 98 3.27 -18.92 -15.31
C GLU A 98 1.78 -18.55 -15.35
N GLU A 99 1.00 -19.22 -14.51
CA GLU A 99 -0.45 -18.99 -14.45
C GLU A 99 -0.75 -17.54 -14.06
N ARG A 100 -1.77 -16.95 -14.69
CA ARG A 100 -2.14 -15.56 -14.41
C ARG A 100 -2.55 -15.35 -12.96
N GLU A 101 -3.26 -16.29 -12.40
CA GLU A 101 -3.77 -16.27 -11.03
C GLU A 101 -2.72 -16.56 -9.97
N LEU A 102 -1.49 -16.90 -10.38
CA LEU A 102 -0.41 -17.19 -9.44
C LEU A 102 -0.12 -15.96 -8.56
N PRO A 103 -0.17 -16.07 -7.23
CA PRO A 103 0.13 -14.94 -6.37
C PRO A 103 1.59 -14.51 -6.50
N LEU A 104 1.88 -13.25 -6.20
CA LEU A 104 3.18 -12.66 -6.41
C LEU A 104 4.33 -13.45 -5.74
N TRP A 105 4.10 -13.97 -4.54
CA TRP A 105 5.11 -14.74 -3.78
C TRP A 105 5.41 -16.13 -4.32
N ASP A 106 4.52 -16.71 -5.13
CA ASP A 106 4.72 -18.01 -5.79
C ASP A 106 5.30 -17.88 -7.21
N ARG A 107 5.42 -16.65 -7.75
CA ARG A 107 6.03 -16.39 -9.04
C ARG A 107 7.55 -16.53 -8.96
N SER A 108 8.16 -16.90 -10.08
CA SER A 108 9.63 -16.91 -10.19
C SER A 108 10.21 -15.51 -9.92
N GLN A 109 11.43 -15.46 -9.41
CA GLN A 109 12.13 -14.20 -9.14
C GLN A 109 12.17 -13.31 -10.38
N VAL A 110 12.53 -13.86 -11.54
CA VAL A 110 12.63 -13.10 -12.80
C VAL A 110 11.27 -12.54 -13.25
N ALA A 111 10.15 -13.21 -12.94
CA ALA A 111 8.81 -12.69 -13.22
C ALA A 111 8.44 -11.54 -12.28
N ARG A 112 8.87 -11.60 -11.01
CA ARG A 112 8.66 -10.51 -10.04
C ARG A 112 9.44 -9.24 -10.39
N GLU A 113 10.52 -9.34 -11.15
CA GLU A 113 11.31 -8.20 -11.62
C GLU A 113 10.60 -7.31 -12.66
N GLY A 114 9.38 -7.66 -13.05
CA GLY A 114 8.57 -6.85 -13.98
C GLY A 114 9.15 -6.81 -15.40
N ILE A 115 9.54 -5.63 -15.83
CA ILE A 115 10.25 -5.41 -17.11
C ILE A 115 11.74 -5.44 -16.82
N THR A 116 12.27 -6.65 -16.74
CA THR A 116 13.69 -6.91 -16.40
C THR A 116 14.61 -6.76 -17.63
N CYS A 117 15.92 -6.86 -17.42
CA CYS A 117 16.95 -6.69 -18.46
C CYS A 117 16.67 -7.52 -19.71
N VAL A 118 16.33 -8.80 -19.54
CA VAL A 118 16.09 -9.73 -20.66
C VAL A 118 14.83 -9.38 -21.46
N THR A 119 13.87 -8.68 -20.88
CA THR A 119 12.66 -8.24 -21.54
C THR A 119 12.98 -7.35 -22.75
N CYS A 120 14.06 -6.59 -22.68
CA CYS A 120 14.56 -5.76 -23.79
C CYS A 120 15.74 -6.42 -24.52
N HIS A 121 16.71 -6.98 -23.80
CA HIS A 121 17.97 -7.45 -24.35
C HIS A 121 17.96 -8.89 -24.89
N ARG A 122 16.79 -9.56 -24.87
CA ARG A 122 16.61 -10.90 -25.45
C ARG A 122 15.56 -10.95 -26.56
N VAL A 123 15.16 -9.79 -27.09
CA VAL A 123 14.31 -9.71 -28.29
C VAL A 123 15.22 -9.74 -29.53
N GLN A 124 14.94 -10.64 -30.48
CA GLN A 124 15.75 -10.85 -31.69
C GLN A 124 14.99 -10.54 -32.98
N GLU A 125 13.66 -10.57 -32.93
CA GLU A 125 12.80 -10.32 -34.08
C GLU A 125 12.13 -8.97 -33.96
N GLU A 126 12.12 -8.19 -35.06
CA GLU A 126 11.36 -6.95 -35.13
C GLU A 126 9.86 -7.23 -34.98
N PHE A 127 9.20 -6.38 -34.24
CA PHE A 127 7.77 -6.47 -33.99
C PHE A 127 7.08 -5.13 -34.28
N THR A 128 5.82 -5.21 -34.71
CA THR A 128 4.97 -4.06 -34.99
C THR A 128 3.68 -4.07 -34.17
N LYS A 129 3.40 -5.17 -33.48
CA LYS A 129 2.18 -5.37 -32.71
C LYS A 129 2.23 -4.62 -31.40
N VAL A 130 1.06 -4.20 -30.95
CA VAL A 130 0.79 -3.63 -29.62
C VAL A 130 0.37 -4.72 -28.63
N ASN A 131 0.09 -4.35 -27.38
CA ASN A 131 -0.41 -5.24 -26.32
C ASN A 131 0.60 -6.29 -25.83
N GLY A 132 1.88 -5.96 -25.83
CA GLY A 132 2.95 -6.81 -25.28
C GLY A 132 3.31 -8.04 -26.13
N GLU A 133 2.78 -8.14 -27.34
CA GLU A 133 3.02 -9.29 -28.23
C GLU A 133 4.41 -9.25 -28.87
N ARG A 134 5.41 -9.72 -28.15
CA ARG A 134 6.78 -9.93 -28.64
C ARG A 134 7.40 -11.14 -27.95
N THR A 135 8.39 -11.75 -28.59
CA THR A 135 9.09 -12.93 -28.07
C THR A 135 10.37 -12.54 -27.36
N VAL A 136 10.52 -12.95 -26.11
CA VAL A 136 11.76 -12.85 -25.34
C VAL A 136 12.45 -14.22 -25.40
N VAL A 137 13.58 -14.30 -26.09
CA VAL A 137 14.27 -15.56 -26.35
C VAL A 137 14.84 -16.14 -25.06
N PRO A 138 14.50 -17.38 -24.68
CA PRO A 138 14.99 -18.02 -23.47
C PRO A 138 16.47 -18.38 -23.57
N GLY A 139 17.10 -18.52 -22.39
CA GLY A 139 18.49 -18.94 -22.21
C GLY A 139 19.03 -18.40 -20.89
N ASN A 140 20.00 -19.08 -20.31
CA ASN A 140 20.67 -18.66 -19.10
C ASN A 140 21.55 -17.41 -19.30
N ILE A 141 22.33 -17.02 -18.30
CA ILE A 141 23.22 -15.83 -18.34
C ILE A 141 24.19 -15.84 -19.52
N HIS A 142 24.60 -17.03 -20.00
CA HIS A 142 25.56 -17.16 -21.11
C HIS A 142 24.93 -16.97 -22.50
N ALA A 143 23.60 -16.99 -22.63
CA ALA A 143 22.97 -16.78 -23.94
C ALA A 143 23.18 -15.36 -24.44
N PRO A 144 23.30 -15.15 -25.79
CA PRO A 144 23.56 -13.85 -26.38
C PRO A 144 22.54 -12.78 -26.03
N VAL A 145 22.97 -11.53 -25.92
CA VAL A 145 22.14 -10.36 -25.64
C VAL A 145 22.14 -9.37 -26.79
N GLY A 146 21.05 -8.62 -26.96
CA GLY A 146 20.89 -7.59 -27.97
C GLY A 146 21.33 -6.21 -27.46
N GLY A 147 21.92 -5.43 -28.38
CA GLY A 147 22.25 -4.03 -28.16
C GLY A 147 21.97 -3.19 -29.40
N THR A 148 21.97 -1.87 -29.26
CA THR A 148 21.79 -0.95 -30.41
C THR A 148 23.01 -0.94 -31.33
N MET A 149 24.17 -1.31 -30.81
CA MET A 149 25.44 -1.42 -31.55
C MET A 149 26.10 -2.76 -31.25
N ARG A 150 26.75 -3.31 -32.26
CA ARG A 150 27.77 -4.33 -32.09
C ARG A 150 29.11 -3.68 -32.42
N ASP A 151 29.94 -3.44 -31.44
CA ASP A 151 31.29 -2.98 -31.62
C ASP A 151 32.29 -4.10 -31.32
N SER A 152 33.58 -3.88 -31.61
CA SER A 152 34.66 -4.82 -31.38
C SER A 152 35.03 -4.92 -29.89
N VAL A 153 34.47 -4.13 -29.00
CA VAL A 153 34.81 -4.10 -27.57
C VAL A 153 34.44 -5.42 -26.91
N PHE A 154 33.30 -5.98 -27.24
CA PHE A 154 32.90 -7.28 -26.68
C PHE A 154 33.84 -8.41 -27.15
N ASP A 155 34.26 -8.39 -28.43
CA ASP A 155 35.20 -9.37 -28.96
C ASP A 155 36.55 -9.25 -28.24
N GLN A 156 37.03 -8.03 -27.98
CA GLN A 156 38.26 -7.78 -27.19
C GLN A 156 38.14 -8.27 -25.73
N VAL A 157 36.96 -8.15 -25.11
CA VAL A 157 36.73 -8.71 -23.77
C VAL A 157 36.83 -10.23 -23.80
N LEU A 158 36.29 -10.89 -24.82
CA LEU A 158 36.40 -12.35 -24.98
C LEU A 158 37.82 -12.81 -25.31
N GLU A 159 38.62 -12.05 -26.08
CA GLU A 159 40.06 -12.33 -26.31
C GLU A 159 40.86 -12.29 -25.00
N ARG A 160 40.43 -11.48 -24.03
CA ARG A 160 41.06 -11.36 -22.68
C ARG A 160 40.34 -12.22 -21.64
N LYS A 161 39.59 -13.26 -22.06
CA LYS A 161 38.77 -14.10 -21.19
C LYS A 161 39.53 -14.65 -19.97
N ASP A 162 40.74 -15.18 -20.19
CA ASP A 162 41.52 -15.76 -19.11
C ASP A 162 42.08 -14.69 -18.15
N GLU A 163 42.54 -13.55 -18.67
CA GLU A 163 42.98 -12.40 -17.90
C GLU A 163 41.86 -11.84 -17.02
N LEU A 164 40.70 -11.64 -17.61
CA LEU A 164 39.50 -11.12 -16.94
C LEU A 164 38.74 -12.20 -16.15
N ARG A 165 39.25 -13.45 -16.10
CA ARG A 165 38.60 -14.58 -15.38
C ARG A 165 37.15 -14.77 -15.69
N LEU A 166 36.80 -14.81 -16.97
CA LEU A 166 35.40 -14.89 -17.42
C LEU A 166 34.96 -16.33 -17.65
N ALA A 167 33.68 -16.57 -17.41
CA ALA A 167 32.99 -17.82 -17.72
C ALA A 167 31.85 -17.52 -18.72
N THR A 168 31.94 -18.11 -19.93
CA THR A 168 30.97 -17.94 -21.02
C THR A 168 30.08 -19.16 -21.23
N SER A 169 30.33 -20.24 -20.47
CA SER A 169 29.53 -21.47 -20.52
C SER A 169 29.37 -22.10 -19.14
N ALA A 170 28.36 -22.96 -19.02
CA ALA A 170 28.13 -23.72 -17.79
C ALA A 170 29.32 -24.62 -17.48
N GLY A 171 29.75 -24.63 -16.20
CA GLY A 171 30.90 -25.45 -15.74
C GLY A 171 32.26 -24.75 -15.80
N GLU A 172 32.39 -23.62 -16.50
CA GLU A 172 33.59 -22.78 -16.43
C GLU A 172 33.67 -22.05 -15.08
N ARG A 173 34.92 -21.86 -14.58
CA ARG A 173 35.18 -21.05 -13.38
C ARG A 173 35.40 -19.60 -13.77
N GLY A 174 34.84 -18.67 -13.03
CA GLY A 174 35.03 -17.23 -13.25
C GLY A 174 33.72 -16.46 -13.14
N GLN A 175 33.81 -15.16 -13.43
CA GLN A 175 32.65 -14.30 -13.50
C GLN A 175 31.79 -14.66 -14.72
N LYS A 176 30.52 -14.96 -14.50
CA LYS A 176 29.61 -15.41 -15.58
C LYS A 176 29.26 -14.23 -16.48
N ILE A 177 29.40 -14.40 -17.79
CA ILE A 177 28.98 -13.41 -18.80
C ILE A 177 28.24 -14.09 -19.95
N HIS A 178 27.49 -13.31 -20.74
CA HIS A 178 26.93 -13.75 -22.01
C HIS A 178 28.04 -14.09 -23.03
N ALA A 179 27.80 -15.09 -23.88
CA ALA A 179 28.78 -15.57 -24.84
C ALA A 179 28.77 -14.84 -26.18
N GLY A 180 27.87 -13.86 -26.36
CA GLY A 180 27.77 -13.09 -27.59
C GLY A 180 26.89 -11.86 -27.44
N VAL A 181 27.08 -10.92 -28.39
CA VAL A 181 26.23 -9.73 -28.55
C VAL A 181 25.74 -9.67 -29.99
N TYR A 182 24.48 -9.41 -30.20
CA TYR A 182 23.93 -9.13 -31.53
C TYR A 182 23.40 -7.69 -31.62
N LYS A 183 23.47 -7.11 -32.82
CA LYS A 183 22.88 -5.81 -33.10
C LYS A 183 21.39 -5.97 -33.32
N PHE A 184 20.59 -5.21 -32.56
CA PHE A 184 19.14 -5.13 -32.71
C PHE A 184 18.71 -3.66 -32.83
N GLU A 185 18.50 -3.21 -34.07
CA GLU A 185 18.33 -1.79 -34.34
C GLU A 185 17.04 -1.20 -33.77
N GLN A 186 15.98 -2.00 -33.68
CA GLN A 186 14.69 -1.54 -33.14
C GLN A 186 14.80 -1.13 -31.67
N LEU A 187 15.75 -1.68 -30.90
CA LEU A 187 15.97 -1.31 -29.50
C LEU A 187 16.28 0.19 -29.31
N GLY A 188 16.85 0.84 -30.32
CA GLY A 188 17.14 2.28 -30.33
C GLY A 188 16.04 3.15 -30.94
N LYS A 189 14.89 2.60 -31.27
CA LYS A 189 13.78 3.31 -31.91
C LYS A 189 12.58 3.37 -30.98
N SER A 190 11.75 4.41 -31.13
CA SER A 190 10.50 4.57 -30.36
C SER A 190 9.55 3.37 -30.53
N GLU A 191 9.56 2.71 -31.67
CA GLU A 191 8.77 1.53 -31.99
C GLU A 191 9.03 0.35 -31.05
N PHE A 192 10.17 0.31 -30.37
CA PHE A 192 10.45 -0.71 -29.37
C PHE A 192 9.54 -0.59 -28.15
N CYS A 193 9.19 0.63 -27.75
CA CYS A 193 8.38 0.92 -26.58
C CYS A 193 6.88 0.66 -26.83
N VAL A 194 6.45 0.70 -28.09
CA VAL A 194 5.04 0.67 -28.53
C VAL A 194 4.32 -0.61 -28.09
N SER A 195 5.00 -1.74 -28.01
CA SER A 195 4.35 -3.01 -27.66
C SER A 195 3.62 -2.95 -26.30
N CYS A 196 4.12 -2.13 -25.37
CA CYS A 196 3.52 -1.92 -24.03
C CYS A 196 2.90 -0.52 -23.89
N HIS A 197 3.45 0.50 -24.54
CA HIS A 197 3.01 1.89 -24.42
C HIS A 197 2.01 2.36 -25.51
N GLN A 198 1.36 1.43 -26.18
CA GLN A 198 0.18 1.64 -27.00
C GLN A 198 -0.76 0.45 -26.80
N VAL A 199 -1.72 0.59 -25.94
CA VAL A 199 -2.60 -0.50 -25.52
C VAL A 199 -4.00 -0.25 -26.06
N ALA A 200 -4.52 -1.20 -26.82
CA ALA A 200 -5.87 -1.16 -27.34
C ALA A 200 -6.63 -2.44 -27.00
N VAL A 201 -7.88 -2.29 -26.63
CA VAL A 201 -8.82 -3.39 -26.44
C VAL A 201 -9.84 -3.42 -27.58
N ASN A 202 -10.68 -4.46 -27.60
CA ASN A 202 -11.69 -4.63 -28.63
C ASN A 202 -12.53 -3.35 -28.83
N LEU A 203 -13.07 -3.20 -30.04
CA LEU A 203 -13.85 -2.04 -30.51
C LEU A 203 -13.04 -0.72 -30.60
N GLY A 204 -11.70 -0.80 -30.56
CA GLY A 204 -10.84 0.36 -30.78
C GLY A 204 -10.71 1.29 -29.57
N ILE A 205 -11.11 0.86 -28.38
CA ILE A 205 -10.85 1.60 -27.14
C ILE A 205 -9.35 1.49 -26.85
N LYS A 206 -8.66 2.63 -26.83
CA LYS A 206 -7.25 2.72 -26.52
C LYS A 206 -7.08 3.06 -25.05
N LEU A 207 -6.46 2.17 -24.29
CA LEU A 207 -6.13 2.38 -22.87
C LEU A 207 -4.88 3.24 -22.72
N GLU A 208 -3.85 2.97 -23.54
CA GLU A 208 -2.64 3.76 -23.65
C GLU A 208 -2.59 4.43 -25.00
N VAL A 209 -2.35 5.75 -25.03
CA VAL A 209 -2.44 6.57 -26.25
C VAL A 209 -1.16 7.35 -26.54
N VAL A 210 -0.12 7.18 -25.74
CA VAL A 210 1.11 7.97 -25.82
C VAL A 210 1.80 7.84 -27.17
N TRP A 211 1.76 6.65 -27.80
CA TRP A 211 2.31 6.44 -29.14
C TRP A 211 1.59 7.26 -30.21
N ASP A 212 0.27 7.29 -30.20
CA ASP A 212 -0.49 8.10 -31.16
C ASP A 212 -0.20 9.60 -30.99
N GLN A 213 -0.12 10.06 -29.72
CA GLN A 213 0.23 11.45 -29.41
C GLN A 213 1.65 11.78 -29.88
N TYR A 214 2.61 10.88 -29.62
CA TYR A 214 3.99 11.06 -30.06
C TYR A 214 4.11 11.12 -31.60
N ARG A 215 3.46 10.23 -32.35
CA ARG A 215 3.52 10.24 -33.82
C ARG A 215 3.03 11.54 -34.44
N ASP A 216 2.09 12.21 -33.81
CA ASP A 216 1.53 13.49 -34.26
C ASP A 216 2.28 14.69 -33.66
N SER A 217 3.37 14.46 -32.91
CA SER A 217 4.08 15.49 -32.16
C SER A 217 5.25 16.15 -32.91
N PRO A 218 5.68 17.33 -32.45
CA PRO A 218 6.90 17.97 -32.95
C PRO A 218 8.17 17.16 -32.71
N ALA A 219 8.28 16.43 -31.59
CA ALA A 219 9.44 15.58 -31.29
C ALA A 219 9.62 14.48 -32.32
N HIS A 220 8.54 13.80 -32.73
CA HIS A 220 8.59 12.81 -33.80
C HIS A 220 9.04 13.42 -35.13
N ALA A 221 8.54 14.63 -35.45
CA ALA A 221 8.93 15.33 -36.70
C ALA A 221 10.41 15.72 -36.70
N LYS A 222 11.04 15.91 -35.53
CA LYS A 222 12.48 16.17 -35.40
C LYS A 222 13.31 14.88 -35.38
N GLY A 223 12.68 13.70 -35.26
CA GLY A 223 13.34 12.42 -35.10
C GLY A 223 13.85 12.13 -33.69
N GLU A 224 13.37 12.86 -32.67
CA GLU A 224 13.63 12.61 -31.28
C GLU A 224 12.86 11.37 -30.84
N THR A 225 13.53 10.42 -30.18
CA THR A 225 12.95 9.14 -29.78
C THR A 225 12.46 9.16 -28.32
N CYS A 226 11.64 8.16 -27.93
CA CYS A 226 11.26 7.97 -26.53
C CYS A 226 12.51 7.86 -25.63
N GLN A 227 13.55 7.17 -26.11
CA GLN A 227 14.79 6.98 -25.39
C GLN A 227 15.54 8.29 -25.16
N ASP A 228 15.47 9.25 -26.09
CA ASP A 228 16.19 10.54 -25.98
C ASP A 228 15.69 11.38 -24.78
N CYS A 229 14.39 11.29 -24.43
CA CYS A 229 13.79 11.96 -23.29
C CYS A 229 13.77 11.10 -22.03
N HIS A 230 13.43 9.81 -22.14
CA HIS A 230 13.22 8.94 -20.99
C HIS A 230 14.45 8.17 -20.55
N MET A 231 15.52 8.14 -21.34
CA MET A 231 16.80 7.47 -21.06
C MET A 231 18.00 8.40 -21.30
N GLY A 232 17.78 9.69 -21.49
CA GLY A 232 18.80 10.72 -21.70
C GLY A 232 19.43 11.20 -20.38
N LYS A 233 20.31 12.21 -20.48
CA LYS A 233 20.97 12.79 -19.29
C LYS A 233 20.12 13.76 -18.48
N VAL A 234 19.05 14.29 -19.07
CA VAL A 234 18.15 15.23 -18.41
C VAL A 234 16.75 14.63 -18.37
N PRO A 235 16.16 14.42 -17.18
CA PRO A 235 14.86 13.79 -17.05
C PRO A 235 13.78 14.48 -17.89
N GLY A 236 13.18 13.74 -18.83
CA GLY A 236 12.07 14.21 -19.67
C GLY A 236 12.46 15.15 -20.83
N VAL A 237 13.76 15.35 -21.11
CA VAL A 237 14.22 16.28 -22.14
C VAL A 237 15.23 15.61 -23.07
N ALA A 238 15.08 15.78 -24.39
CA ALA A 238 16.01 15.29 -25.39
C ALA A 238 17.31 16.13 -25.42
N ALA A 239 18.11 16.04 -24.35
CA ALA A 239 19.33 16.83 -24.16
C ALA A 239 20.62 16.03 -24.40
N GLY A 240 20.53 14.86 -25.03
CA GLY A 240 21.63 13.93 -25.27
C GLY A 240 21.86 12.97 -24.11
N TYR A 241 23.02 12.37 -24.07
CA TYR A 241 23.35 11.25 -23.17
C TYR A 241 24.61 11.53 -22.39
N GLU A 242 24.76 10.89 -21.24
CA GLU A 242 26.01 10.82 -20.50
C GLU A 242 26.94 9.77 -21.12
N THR A 243 28.14 9.67 -20.60
CA THR A 243 29.07 8.59 -20.92
C THR A 243 29.39 7.81 -19.64
N ALA A 244 29.42 6.48 -19.77
CA ALA A 244 29.76 5.59 -18.68
C ALA A 244 30.39 4.30 -19.23
N PRO A 245 31.08 3.51 -18.39
CA PRO A 245 31.56 2.19 -18.78
C PRO A 245 30.41 1.30 -19.27
N SER A 246 30.70 0.50 -20.30
CA SER A 246 29.74 -0.52 -20.77
C SER A 246 29.47 -1.57 -19.71
N ALA A 247 30.49 -1.90 -18.90
CA ALA A 247 30.50 -2.85 -17.82
C ALA A 247 31.72 -2.61 -16.91
N ILE A 248 31.69 -3.15 -15.70
CA ILE A 248 32.84 -3.28 -14.82
C ILE A 248 33.08 -4.77 -14.62
N VAL A 249 34.24 -5.25 -15.08
CA VAL A 249 34.59 -6.66 -15.05
C VAL A 249 35.80 -6.87 -14.14
N ASN A 250 35.65 -7.56 -13.02
CA ASN A 250 36.66 -7.76 -12.02
C ASN A 250 37.39 -6.45 -11.59
N GLY A 251 36.63 -5.34 -11.50
CA GLY A 251 37.17 -4.03 -11.12
C GLY A 251 37.71 -3.19 -12.28
N GLU A 252 37.75 -3.73 -13.51
CA GLU A 252 38.20 -3.01 -14.69
C GLU A 252 36.98 -2.41 -15.45
N GLU A 253 37.04 -1.11 -15.71
CA GLU A 253 36.04 -0.42 -16.53
C GLU A 253 36.21 -0.78 -18.02
N ILE A 254 35.16 -1.33 -18.61
CA ILE A 254 35.15 -1.69 -20.03
C ILE A 254 34.49 -0.56 -20.83
N ASN A 255 35.24 0.02 -21.79
CA ASN A 255 34.79 1.11 -22.65
C ASN A 255 34.14 2.30 -21.88
N PRO A 256 34.91 3.00 -21.02
CA PRO A 256 34.38 4.03 -20.12
C PRO A 256 33.78 5.26 -20.85
N GLY A 257 34.17 5.48 -22.10
CA GLY A 257 33.67 6.60 -22.91
C GLY A 257 32.39 6.31 -23.72
N ARG A 258 31.72 5.19 -23.43
CA ARG A 258 30.54 4.80 -24.18
C ARG A 258 29.33 5.70 -23.85
N ARG A 259 28.52 6.03 -24.85
CA ARG A 259 27.19 6.60 -24.65
C ARG A 259 26.40 5.73 -23.68
N HIS A 260 25.94 6.34 -22.60
CA HIS A 260 25.14 5.70 -21.56
C HIS A 260 23.68 6.08 -21.70
N SER A 261 22.80 5.09 -21.87
CA SER A 261 21.35 5.26 -21.75
C SER A 261 20.92 4.99 -20.32
N ASN A 262 20.36 5.98 -19.65
CA ASN A 262 19.91 5.86 -18.26
C ASN A 262 18.71 4.93 -18.16
N HIS A 263 18.75 3.94 -17.28
CA HIS A 263 17.70 2.93 -17.10
C HIS A 263 16.73 3.26 -15.97
N ALA A 264 16.73 4.48 -15.43
CA ALA A 264 15.69 4.95 -14.52
C ALA A 264 14.34 5.15 -15.24
N PHE A 265 14.36 5.21 -16.57
CA PHE A 265 13.15 5.38 -17.40
C PHE A 265 12.27 6.50 -16.87
N TYR A 266 12.78 7.72 -16.93
CA TYR A 266 12.18 8.90 -16.32
C TYR A 266 10.68 9.04 -16.62
N GLY A 267 9.89 9.19 -15.57
CA GLY A 267 8.45 9.34 -15.69
C GLY A 267 7.79 9.67 -14.34
N PRO A 268 6.52 10.10 -14.36
CA PRO A 268 5.82 10.58 -13.15
C PRO A 268 5.28 9.46 -12.26
N GLY A 269 5.34 8.18 -12.69
CA GLY A 269 4.86 7.04 -11.92
C GLY A 269 5.61 6.84 -10.62
N TYR A 270 4.93 6.30 -9.60
CA TYR A 270 5.48 6.14 -8.27
C TYR A 270 5.12 4.77 -7.66
N PRO A 271 6.08 4.07 -7.06
CA PRO A 271 5.82 2.82 -6.35
C PRO A 271 5.27 3.08 -4.94
N ILE A 272 4.26 2.29 -4.57
CA ILE A 272 3.72 2.23 -3.21
C ILE A 272 3.93 0.86 -2.56
N ALA A 273 4.76 0.02 -3.13
CA ALA A 273 5.11 -1.27 -2.56
C ALA A 273 5.87 -1.11 -1.25
N HIS A 274 5.82 -2.15 -0.41
CA HIS A 274 6.59 -2.19 0.82
C HIS A 274 8.09 -2.02 0.53
N PRO A 275 8.83 -1.13 1.23
CA PRO A 275 10.25 -0.84 0.93
C PRO A 275 11.15 -2.09 0.97
N GLY A 276 10.83 -3.09 1.80
CA GLY A 276 11.60 -4.33 1.87
C GLY A 276 11.56 -5.18 0.60
N ILE A 277 10.55 -5.01 -0.26
CA ILE A 277 10.44 -5.76 -1.53
C ILE A 277 10.76 -4.90 -2.76
N PHE A 278 10.98 -3.62 -2.60
CA PHE A 278 11.32 -2.68 -3.66
C PHE A 278 12.46 -1.77 -3.19
N PRO A 279 13.47 -1.55 -4.00
CA PRO A 279 13.67 -1.83 -5.42
C PRO A 279 14.45 -3.13 -5.75
N HIS A 280 14.08 -4.29 -5.33
CA HIS A 280 14.75 -5.59 -5.59
C HIS A 280 16.17 -5.68 -5.01
N ASN A 281 16.34 -5.32 -3.75
CA ASN A 281 17.59 -5.52 -3.04
C ASN A 281 17.88 -7.03 -2.93
N VAL A 282 19.09 -7.46 -3.31
CA VAL A 282 19.48 -8.88 -3.31
C VAL A 282 19.48 -9.45 -1.89
N GLU A 283 19.88 -8.66 -0.90
CA GLU A 283 19.93 -9.06 0.51
C GLU A 283 18.54 -9.25 1.10
N ALA A 284 17.56 -8.52 0.59
CA ALA A 284 16.15 -8.68 0.95
C ALA A 284 15.60 -10.08 0.66
N ALA A 285 16.24 -10.84 -0.24
CA ALA A 285 15.84 -12.22 -0.57
C ALA A 285 16.02 -13.21 0.60
N ARG A 286 16.65 -12.80 1.71
CA ARG A 286 16.70 -13.57 2.96
C ARG A 286 15.28 -13.85 3.50
N TRP A 287 14.37 -12.91 3.33
CA TRP A 287 12.97 -13.06 3.72
C TRP A 287 12.06 -13.12 2.50
N SER A 288 11.01 -13.93 2.61
CA SER A 288 9.97 -14.01 1.59
C SER A 288 9.14 -12.71 1.52
N ILE A 289 8.46 -12.48 0.39
CA ILE A 289 7.53 -11.35 0.25
C ILE A 289 6.46 -11.38 1.35
N GLN A 290 5.95 -12.56 1.71
CA GLN A 290 4.94 -12.70 2.77
C GLN A 290 5.46 -12.30 4.15
N GLU A 291 6.74 -12.51 4.41
CA GLU A 291 7.41 -12.06 5.64
C GLU A 291 7.60 -10.55 5.62
N TRP A 292 8.10 -9.98 4.53
CA TRP A 292 8.23 -8.54 4.36
C TRP A 292 6.91 -7.78 4.54
N LEU A 293 5.80 -8.30 4.02
CA LEU A 293 4.47 -7.68 4.20
C LEU A 293 3.97 -7.67 5.65
N LYS A 294 4.65 -8.39 6.55
CA LYS A 294 4.38 -8.38 8.00
C LYS A 294 5.37 -7.50 8.77
N PHE A 295 6.41 -7.00 8.14
CA PHE A 295 7.37 -6.10 8.76
C PHE A 295 6.82 -4.68 8.79
N ASP A 296 6.58 -4.15 10.00
CA ASP A 296 6.02 -2.80 10.14
C ASP A 296 7.13 -1.74 10.18
N TYR A 297 7.64 -1.40 8.98
CA TYR A 297 8.64 -0.34 8.83
C TYR A 297 8.12 1.05 9.23
N ARG A 298 6.79 1.28 9.21
CA ARG A 298 6.18 2.55 9.63
C ARG A 298 6.17 2.71 11.14
N ALA A 299 6.04 1.61 11.88
CA ALA A 299 6.24 1.58 13.32
C ALA A 299 7.73 1.77 13.69
N GLY A 300 8.64 1.59 12.73
CA GLY A 300 10.08 1.74 12.95
C GLY A 300 10.76 0.49 13.47
N TRP A 301 10.20 -0.71 13.25
CA TRP A 301 10.80 -1.97 13.67
C TRP A 301 12.27 -2.04 13.22
N GLY A 302 13.15 -2.48 14.12
CA GLY A 302 14.59 -2.58 13.89
C GLY A 302 15.34 -1.26 13.93
N SER A 303 14.68 -0.11 14.09
CA SER A 303 15.41 1.13 14.36
C SER A 303 15.92 1.17 15.79
N GLU A 304 17.12 1.75 16.01
CA GLU A 304 17.71 1.92 17.34
C GLU A 304 16.70 2.43 18.38
N LYS A 305 15.96 3.49 18.04
CA LYS A 305 14.95 4.07 18.92
C LYS A 305 13.78 3.13 19.23
N PHE A 306 13.41 2.27 18.29
CA PHE A 306 12.31 1.33 18.49
C PHE A 306 12.77 0.17 19.38
N GLU A 307 13.97 -0.39 19.12
CA GLU A 307 14.50 -1.50 19.89
C GLU A 307 14.83 -1.06 21.31
N GLU A 308 15.45 0.11 21.52
CA GLU A 308 15.64 0.70 22.87
C GLU A 308 14.29 0.88 23.61
N ALA A 309 13.25 1.38 22.90
CA ALA A 309 11.94 1.56 23.53
C ALA A 309 11.24 0.22 23.85
N ILE A 310 11.52 -0.85 23.12
CA ILE A 310 11.02 -2.19 23.47
C ILE A 310 11.75 -2.69 24.72
N GLU A 311 13.07 -2.55 24.77
CA GLU A 311 13.89 -2.93 25.92
C GLU A 311 13.45 -2.15 27.18
N ASP A 312 13.25 -0.86 27.09
CA ASP A 312 12.76 0.01 28.17
C ASP A 312 11.35 -0.39 28.69
N LEU A 313 10.57 -1.07 27.85
CA LEU A 313 9.22 -1.52 28.22
C LEU A 313 9.18 -2.94 28.80
N GLU A 314 10.25 -3.74 28.68
CA GLU A 314 10.26 -5.13 29.15
C GLU A 314 10.07 -5.21 30.69
N GLU A 315 10.85 -4.43 31.45
CA GLU A 315 10.76 -4.42 32.92
C GLU A 315 9.38 -3.97 33.44
N PRO A 316 8.81 -2.83 32.99
CA PRO A 316 7.45 -2.41 33.33
C PRO A 316 6.36 -3.43 32.96
N PHE A 317 6.55 -4.13 31.85
CA PHE A 317 5.63 -5.20 31.45
C PHE A 317 5.70 -6.41 32.33
N ASP A 318 6.88 -6.83 32.72
CA ASP A 318 7.09 -7.96 33.63
C ASP A 318 6.56 -7.65 35.05
N GLU A 319 6.75 -6.41 35.52
CA GLU A 319 6.16 -5.94 36.79
C GLU A 319 4.63 -5.97 36.72
N PHE A 320 4.05 -5.45 35.63
CA PHE A 320 2.60 -5.49 35.42
C PHE A 320 2.07 -6.94 35.35
N ASN A 321 2.74 -7.83 34.63
CA ASN A 321 2.39 -9.24 34.57
C ASN A 321 2.41 -9.91 35.93
N THR A 322 3.46 -9.62 36.69
CA THR A 322 3.63 -10.14 38.09
C THR A 322 2.52 -9.64 39.00
N ALA A 323 2.17 -8.35 38.88
CA ALA A 323 1.08 -7.75 39.66
C ALA A 323 -0.32 -8.27 39.28
N LEU A 324 -0.52 -8.67 38.00
CA LEU A 324 -1.78 -9.25 37.53
C LEU A 324 -1.99 -10.71 37.94
N GLU A 325 -0.91 -11.47 38.12
CA GLU A 325 -1.00 -12.92 38.36
C GLU A 325 -1.87 -13.30 39.56
N PRO A 326 -1.72 -12.67 40.73
CA PRO A 326 -2.53 -12.95 41.89
C PRO A 326 -4.02 -12.64 41.70
N LEU A 327 -4.34 -11.64 40.88
CA LEU A 327 -5.73 -11.20 40.61
C LEU A 327 -6.48 -12.13 39.63
N GLY A 328 -5.79 -13.03 38.97
CA GLY A 328 -6.36 -14.00 38.02
C GLY A 328 -7.21 -15.10 38.68
N GLY A 329 -7.22 -15.20 40.00
CA GLY A 329 -8.06 -16.14 40.76
C GLY A 329 -7.66 -16.17 42.24
N HIS A 330 -8.65 -16.28 43.09
CA HIS A 330 -8.49 -16.49 44.56
C HIS A 330 -9.13 -17.83 44.91
N PRO A 331 -8.51 -18.97 44.59
CA PRO A 331 -9.11 -20.28 44.77
C PRO A 331 -9.47 -20.55 46.27
N VAL A 332 -8.65 -20.07 47.19
CA VAL A 332 -8.91 -20.24 48.62
C VAL A 332 -10.17 -19.50 49.07
N THR A 333 -10.35 -18.24 48.60
CA THR A 333 -11.54 -17.45 48.93
C THR A 333 -12.81 -18.04 48.26
N LEU A 334 -12.72 -18.56 47.07
CA LEU A 334 -13.82 -19.20 46.35
C LEU A 334 -14.23 -20.53 46.98
N ASP A 335 -13.28 -21.34 47.47
CA ASP A 335 -13.54 -22.57 48.18
C ASP A 335 -14.19 -22.30 49.53
N ALA A 336 -13.71 -21.28 50.25
CA ALA A 336 -14.30 -20.85 51.51
C ALA A 336 -15.75 -20.36 51.30
N LEU A 337 -16.02 -19.58 50.24
CA LEU A 337 -17.36 -19.14 49.89
C LEU A 337 -18.29 -20.31 49.54
N ALA A 338 -17.82 -21.30 48.77
CA ALA A 338 -18.56 -22.51 48.45
C ALA A 338 -18.91 -23.29 49.75
N THR A 339 -18.03 -23.28 50.73
CA THR A 339 -18.26 -23.89 52.06
C THR A 339 -19.37 -23.17 52.83
N ILE A 340 -19.42 -21.83 52.80
CA ILE A 340 -20.52 -21.05 53.39
C ILE A 340 -21.84 -21.36 52.68
N GLU A 341 -21.89 -21.36 51.37
CA GLU A 341 -23.10 -21.63 50.60
C GLU A 341 -23.65 -23.02 50.93
N ALA A 342 -22.80 -24.01 51.03
CA ALA A 342 -23.17 -25.35 51.42
C ALA A 342 -23.66 -25.43 52.90
N ALA A 343 -23.03 -24.68 53.78
CA ALA A 343 -23.43 -24.62 55.20
C ALA A 343 -24.77 -23.87 55.39
N ALA A 344 -24.98 -22.76 54.66
CA ALA A 344 -26.26 -22.03 54.66
C ALA A 344 -27.43 -22.86 54.09
N ALA A 345 -27.17 -23.68 53.06
CA ALA A 345 -28.18 -24.60 52.52
C ALA A 345 -28.55 -25.69 53.54
N ARG A 346 -27.58 -26.22 54.29
CA ARG A 346 -27.81 -27.21 55.38
C ARG A 346 -28.42 -26.60 56.61
N GLY A 347 -28.21 -25.33 56.89
CA GLY A 347 -28.71 -24.60 58.06
C GLY A 347 -30.23 -24.68 58.23
N THR A 348 -30.99 -24.67 57.16
CA THR A 348 -32.47 -24.85 57.20
C THR A 348 -32.86 -26.22 57.77
N SER A 349 -32.13 -27.26 57.43
CA SER A 349 -32.40 -28.60 57.97
C SER A 349 -31.92 -28.74 59.39
N ALA A 350 -30.87 -28.04 59.82
CA ALA A 350 -30.37 -27.97 61.13
C ALA A 350 -31.33 -27.24 62.10
N LEU A 351 -31.92 -26.13 61.68
CA LEU A 351 -32.98 -25.42 62.38
C LEU A 351 -34.21 -26.32 62.66
N LYS A 352 -34.70 -27.01 61.67
CA LYS A 352 -35.82 -27.94 61.76
C LYS A 352 -35.54 -29.11 62.73
N ARG A 353 -34.28 -29.50 62.87
CA ARG A 353 -33.87 -30.61 63.79
C ARG A 353 -33.34 -30.14 65.12
N LYS A 354 -33.28 -28.82 65.41
CA LYS A 354 -32.69 -28.24 66.64
C LYS A 354 -31.23 -28.65 66.84
N THR A 355 -30.44 -28.78 65.75
CA THR A 355 -29.01 -29.15 65.84
C THR A 355 -28.12 -27.91 65.80
N SER A 356 -26.83 -28.05 66.20
CA SER A 356 -25.84 -26.97 66.26
C SER A 356 -25.63 -26.28 64.88
N LEU A 357 -25.50 -24.95 64.92
CA LEU A 357 -25.22 -24.09 63.77
C LEU A 357 -23.75 -23.67 63.71
N LYS A 358 -22.94 -24.23 64.57
CA LYS A 358 -21.51 -23.98 64.66
C LYS A 358 -20.81 -24.16 63.29
N PRO A 359 -21.14 -25.16 62.43
CA PRO A 359 -20.52 -25.29 61.14
C PRO A 359 -20.76 -24.10 60.17
N LEU A 360 -21.83 -23.34 60.37
CA LEU A 360 -22.08 -22.12 59.57
C LEU A 360 -21.24 -20.94 60.07
N GLN A 361 -21.07 -20.81 61.39
CA GLN A 361 -20.21 -19.81 62.01
C GLN A 361 -18.75 -20.05 61.61
N ASP A 362 -18.27 -21.29 61.81
CA ASP A 362 -16.90 -21.69 61.44
C ASP A 362 -16.59 -21.42 59.94
N ALA A 363 -17.58 -21.64 59.03
CA ALA A 363 -17.42 -21.38 57.59
C ALA A 363 -17.29 -19.88 57.27
N ILE A 364 -17.96 -19.01 57.99
CA ILE A 364 -17.88 -17.56 57.76
C ILE A 364 -16.62 -16.96 58.38
N GLU A 365 -16.23 -17.43 59.56
CA GLU A 365 -14.94 -17.07 60.16
C GLU A 365 -13.80 -17.47 59.20
N ALA A 366 -13.88 -18.65 58.56
CA ALA A 366 -12.90 -19.10 57.56
C ALA A 366 -12.85 -18.22 56.31
N VAL A 367 -14.00 -17.70 55.82
CA VAL A 367 -14.00 -16.76 54.68
C VAL A 367 -13.45 -15.40 55.08
N ALA A 368 -13.85 -14.87 56.24
CA ALA A 368 -13.31 -13.62 56.75
C ALA A 368 -11.79 -13.69 56.94
N GLU A 369 -11.28 -14.82 57.44
CA GLU A 369 -9.86 -15.09 57.58
C GLU A 369 -9.17 -15.22 56.19
N ALA A 370 -9.77 -15.93 55.26
CA ALA A 370 -9.23 -16.07 53.90
C ALA A 370 -9.15 -14.73 53.17
N VAL A 371 -10.18 -13.88 53.26
CA VAL A 371 -10.17 -12.53 52.63
C VAL A 371 -9.14 -11.63 53.33
N SER A 372 -8.98 -11.75 54.65
CA SER A 372 -7.98 -10.99 55.41
C SER A 372 -6.54 -11.44 55.13
N ASN A 373 -6.33 -12.72 54.85
CA ASN A 373 -5.00 -13.30 54.61
C ASN A 373 -4.55 -13.18 53.11
N ASP A 374 -5.47 -13.01 52.19
CA ASP A 374 -5.14 -12.92 50.75
C ASP A 374 -4.52 -11.58 50.36
N ASP A 375 -4.31 -10.64 51.29
CA ASP A 375 -3.73 -9.31 51.06
C ASP A 375 -4.15 -8.66 49.72
N ILE A 376 -5.44 -8.77 49.41
CA ILE A 376 -6.02 -8.27 48.15
C ILE A 376 -5.74 -6.75 47.97
N SER A 377 -5.72 -6.00 49.07
CA SER A 377 -5.40 -4.58 49.07
C SER A 377 -3.95 -4.32 48.65
N GLY A 378 -2.99 -5.11 49.17
CA GLY A 378 -1.59 -5.02 48.71
C GLY A 378 -1.40 -5.41 47.26
N GLN A 379 -2.12 -6.44 46.80
CA GLN A 379 -2.10 -6.85 45.40
C GLN A 379 -2.69 -5.78 44.47
N LEU A 380 -3.75 -5.08 44.88
CA LEU A 380 -4.31 -3.96 44.08
C LEU A 380 -3.37 -2.75 44.04
N ASN A 381 -2.71 -2.44 45.19
CA ASN A 381 -1.72 -1.36 45.23
C ASN A 381 -0.52 -1.69 44.32
N ALA A 382 -0.03 -2.92 44.32
CA ALA A 382 1.04 -3.36 43.42
C ALA A 382 0.63 -3.27 41.93
N LEU A 383 -0.64 -3.58 41.63
CA LEU A 383 -1.17 -3.40 40.25
C LEU A 383 -1.25 -1.92 39.87
N ASP A 384 -1.71 -1.04 40.75
CA ASP A 384 -1.76 0.40 40.49
C ASP A 384 -0.36 0.98 40.26
N GLU A 385 0.63 0.61 41.11
CA GLU A 385 2.04 1.01 40.95
C GLU A 385 2.61 0.50 39.60
N ALA A 386 2.35 -0.75 39.25
CA ALA A 386 2.80 -1.31 37.97
C ALA A 386 2.12 -0.65 36.74
N VAL A 387 0.84 -0.24 36.87
CA VAL A 387 0.13 0.52 35.82
C VAL A 387 0.72 1.92 35.66
N GLU A 388 1.06 2.60 36.75
CA GLU A 388 1.73 3.90 36.73
C GLU A 388 3.11 3.80 36.07
N GLY A 389 3.92 2.79 36.45
CA GLY A 389 5.22 2.51 35.82
C GLY A 389 5.12 2.26 34.32
N LEU A 390 4.15 1.46 33.89
CA LEU A 390 3.88 1.19 32.48
C LEU A 390 3.42 2.45 31.72
N GLU A 391 2.62 3.31 32.35
CA GLU A 391 2.20 4.59 31.79
C GLU A 391 3.38 5.55 31.58
N GLU A 392 4.28 5.65 32.57
CA GLU A 392 5.48 6.48 32.48
C GLU A 392 6.43 5.98 31.37
N ALA A 393 6.65 4.67 31.30
CA ALA A 393 7.48 4.06 30.27
C ALA A 393 6.91 4.29 28.86
N VAL A 394 5.62 4.09 28.64
CA VAL A 394 4.94 4.37 27.37
C VAL A 394 4.93 5.88 27.05
N ALA A 395 4.90 6.76 28.06
CA ALA A 395 4.95 8.20 27.88
C ALA A 395 6.36 8.71 27.55
N SER A 396 7.41 8.10 28.11
CA SER A 396 8.81 8.44 27.82
C SER A 396 9.23 8.01 26.43
N SER A 397 8.68 6.93 25.91
CA SER A 397 8.90 6.42 24.54
C SER A 397 8.28 7.27 23.42
N LYS A 398 7.93 8.53 23.68
CA LYS A 398 7.26 9.47 22.73
C LYS A 398 7.98 9.73 21.41
N SER A 399 9.25 9.40 21.29
CA SER A 399 10.01 9.55 20.05
C SER A 399 9.82 8.36 19.09
N VAL A 400 9.39 7.24 19.58
CA VAL A 400 8.90 6.09 18.83
C VAL A 400 7.39 6.13 18.97
N THR A 401 6.64 6.05 17.91
CA THR A 401 5.21 5.82 17.98
C THR A 401 5.03 4.50 18.71
N ALA A 402 4.93 4.59 20.06
CA ALA A 402 4.54 3.44 20.85
C ALA A 402 3.32 2.82 20.16
N PRO A 403 3.36 1.53 19.77
CA PRO A 403 2.28 0.95 19.00
C PRO A 403 0.96 1.33 19.62
N LYS A 404 -0.03 1.66 18.81
CA LYS A 404 -1.38 2.03 19.31
C LYS A 404 -1.89 1.02 20.32
N SER A 405 -1.46 -0.23 20.22
CA SER A 405 -1.67 -1.32 21.18
C SER A 405 -1.19 -1.02 22.60
N TYR A 406 -0.05 -0.36 22.80
CA TYR A 406 0.44 -0.04 24.15
C TYR A 406 -0.42 1.01 24.86
N ARG A 407 -0.88 2.05 24.16
CA ARG A 407 -1.81 3.03 24.72
C ARG A 407 -3.14 2.39 25.13
N LEU A 408 -3.65 1.49 24.28
CA LEU A 408 -4.86 0.74 24.58
C LEU A 408 -4.65 -0.19 25.77
N LEU A 409 -3.46 -0.77 25.92
CA LEU A 409 -3.10 -1.61 27.04
C LEU A 409 -3.09 -0.81 28.35
N VAL A 410 -2.45 0.36 28.40
CA VAL A 410 -2.44 1.24 29.58
C VAL A 410 -3.87 1.62 29.99
N GLU A 411 -4.71 2.03 29.04
CA GLU A 411 -6.10 2.36 29.35
C GLU A 411 -6.90 1.16 29.83
N ALA A 412 -6.70 -0.02 29.24
CA ALA A 412 -7.34 -1.26 29.68
C ALA A 412 -6.88 -1.68 31.09
N SER A 413 -5.59 -1.52 31.40
CA SER A 413 -5.01 -1.80 32.69
C SER A 413 -5.56 -0.90 33.80
N LYS A 414 -5.64 0.42 33.54
CA LYS A 414 -6.30 1.38 34.44
C LYS A 414 -7.75 1.02 34.74
N LYS A 415 -8.50 0.67 33.68
CA LYS A 415 -9.90 0.27 33.85
C LYS A 415 -10.04 -1.02 34.65
N LEU A 416 -9.10 -1.96 34.47
CA LEU A 416 -9.07 -3.20 35.23
C LEU A 416 -8.80 -2.94 36.70
N ALA A 417 -7.76 -2.18 37.05
CA ALA A 417 -7.40 -1.81 38.42
C ALA A 417 -8.56 -1.08 39.12
N GLN A 418 -9.17 -0.11 38.45
CA GLN A 418 -10.34 0.59 38.99
C GLN A 418 -11.54 -0.36 39.27
N THR A 419 -11.81 -1.30 38.35
CA THR A 419 -12.91 -2.26 38.46
C THR A 419 -12.63 -3.24 39.64
N ALA A 420 -11.38 -3.71 39.79
CA ALA A 420 -10.96 -4.57 40.86
C ALA A 420 -11.09 -3.86 42.23
N GLY A 421 -10.67 -2.61 42.35
CA GLY A 421 -10.80 -1.79 43.54
C GLY A 421 -12.27 -1.59 43.97
N GLN A 422 -13.17 -1.30 43.02
CA GLN A 422 -14.61 -1.19 43.29
C GLN A 422 -15.23 -2.51 43.75
N LYS A 423 -14.82 -3.63 43.18
CA LYS A 423 -15.27 -4.96 43.58
C LYS A 423 -14.79 -5.30 44.98
N LEU A 424 -13.54 -5.00 45.34
CA LEU A 424 -12.99 -5.22 46.65
C LEU A 424 -13.79 -4.46 47.75
N ALA A 425 -13.99 -3.16 47.55
CA ALA A 425 -14.79 -2.35 48.48
C ALA A 425 -16.22 -2.90 48.67
N SER A 426 -16.81 -3.41 47.58
CA SER A 426 -18.11 -4.08 47.63
C SER A 426 -18.06 -5.42 48.36
N SER A 427 -16.98 -6.18 48.26
CA SER A 427 -16.79 -7.45 48.98
C SER A 427 -16.72 -7.25 50.50
N GLU A 428 -15.94 -6.28 50.95
CA GLU A 428 -15.83 -5.93 52.34
C GLU A 428 -17.20 -5.59 52.98
N ALA A 429 -17.99 -4.73 52.29
CA ALA A 429 -19.32 -4.38 52.74
C ALA A 429 -20.28 -5.58 52.81
N HIS A 430 -20.18 -6.52 51.88
CA HIS A 430 -21.00 -7.74 51.91
C HIS A 430 -20.55 -8.73 52.95
N ILE A 431 -19.24 -8.82 53.29
CA ILE A 431 -18.71 -9.63 54.37
C ILE A 431 -19.20 -9.08 55.70
N GLU A 432 -19.09 -7.77 55.95
CA GLU A 432 -19.59 -7.10 57.14
C GLU A 432 -21.10 -7.35 57.33
N THR A 433 -21.87 -7.23 56.22
CA THR A 433 -23.30 -7.52 56.21
C THR A 433 -23.57 -8.99 56.60
N ALA A 434 -22.85 -9.94 56.05
CA ALA A 434 -22.98 -11.36 56.32
C ALA A 434 -22.64 -11.68 57.83
N THR A 435 -21.57 -11.07 58.34
CA THR A 435 -21.15 -11.18 59.73
C THR A 435 -22.23 -10.63 60.69
N THR A 436 -22.80 -9.48 60.41
CA THR A 436 -23.88 -8.87 61.19
C THR A 436 -25.14 -9.75 61.22
N ILE A 437 -25.50 -10.32 60.06
CA ILE A 437 -26.66 -11.25 59.95
C ILE A 437 -26.40 -12.50 60.82
N LEU A 438 -25.20 -12.98 60.90
CA LEU A 438 -24.85 -14.13 61.71
C LEU A 438 -24.83 -13.84 63.25
N ALA A 439 -24.35 -12.66 63.64
CA ALA A 439 -24.47 -12.22 65.02
C ALA A 439 -25.94 -12.17 65.37
N ALA A 440 -26.78 -11.55 64.59
CA ALA A 440 -28.22 -11.54 64.81
C ALA A 440 -28.86 -12.95 64.81
N PHE A 441 -28.36 -13.89 64.05
CA PHE A 441 -28.80 -15.27 64.05
C PHE A 441 -28.39 -15.98 65.31
N SER A 442 -27.20 -15.73 65.85
CA SER A 442 -26.69 -16.32 67.07
C SER A 442 -27.45 -15.81 68.32
N GLU A 443 -27.90 -14.57 68.32
CA GLU A 443 -28.65 -13.90 69.40
C GLU A 443 -30.19 -14.14 69.31
N ALA A 444 -30.67 -14.72 68.22
CA ALA A 444 -32.12 -14.92 68.00
C ALA A 444 -32.79 -15.80 69.07
N GLY A 445 -33.80 -15.25 69.68
CA GLY A 445 -34.59 -15.93 70.73
C GLY A 445 -35.67 -16.88 70.18
N SER A 446 -36.02 -16.76 68.92
CA SER A 446 -37.10 -17.55 68.33
C SER A 446 -36.66 -18.23 66.98
N GLU A 447 -37.37 -19.30 66.60
CA GLU A 447 -37.15 -20.01 65.37
C GLU A 447 -37.44 -19.13 64.14
N ALA A 448 -38.44 -18.26 64.24
CA ALA A 448 -38.80 -17.32 63.15
C ALA A 448 -37.71 -16.27 62.90
N GLU A 449 -37.05 -15.77 63.93
CA GLU A 449 -35.93 -14.83 63.77
C GLU A 449 -34.72 -15.51 63.14
N ARG A 450 -34.46 -16.76 63.45
CA ARG A 450 -33.40 -17.56 62.85
C ARG A 450 -33.68 -17.89 61.37
N GLU A 451 -34.93 -18.22 61.01
CA GLU A 451 -35.33 -18.43 59.62
C GLU A 451 -35.19 -17.14 58.80
N LYS A 452 -35.55 -15.98 59.37
CA LYS A 452 -35.34 -14.68 58.73
C LYS A 452 -33.86 -14.42 58.48
N ALA A 453 -33.00 -14.58 59.49
CA ALA A 453 -31.56 -14.36 59.32
C ALA A 453 -30.93 -15.28 58.26
N LEU A 454 -31.32 -16.55 58.17
CA LEU A 454 -30.87 -17.45 57.13
C LEU A 454 -31.36 -17.05 55.73
N LYS A 455 -32.56 -16.51 55.62
CA LYS A 455 -33.09 -15.97 54.35
C LYS A 455 -32.29 -14.75 53.93
N ASP A 456 -32.01 -13.84 54.87
CA ASP A 456 -31.25 -12.63 54.61
C ASP A 456 -29.80 -12.99 54.21
N LEU A 457 -29.15 -13.94 54.90
CA LEU A 457 -27.83 -14.46 54.53
C LEU A 457 -27.82 -14.99 53.07
N ARG A 458 -28.80 -15.81 52.68
CA ARG A 458 -28.91 -16.33 51.31
C ARG A 458 -29.07 -15.26 50.26
N SER A 459 -29.59 -14.09 50.59
CA SER A 459 -29.72 -12.96 49.69
C SER A 459 -28.40 -12.20 49.53
N VAL A 460 -27.50 -12.28 50.50
CA VAL A 460 -26.18 -11.61 50.48
C VAL A 460 -25.11 -12.47 49.78
N LEU A 461 -25.13 -13.80 49.97
CA LEU A 461 -24.11 -14.68 49.39
C LEU A 461 -23.88 -14.55 47.86
N PRO A 462 -24.92 -14.48 47.02
CA PRO A 462 -24.70 -14.24 45.57
C PRO A 462 -24.05 -12.89 45.28
N LYS A 463 -24.37 -11.85 46.07
CA LYS A 463 -23.76 -10.53 45.96
C LYS A 463 -22.30 -10.54 46.34
N LEU A 464 -21.97 -11.22 47.45
CA LEU A 464 -20.59 -11.44 47.89
C LEU A 464 -19.81 -12.17 46.79
N ARG A 465 -20.37 -13.24 46.22
CA ARG A 465 -19.72 -14.00 45.15
C ARG A 465 -19.40 -13.11 43.94
N SER A 466 -20.36 -12.27 43.52
CA SER A 466 -20.16 -11.38 42.35
C SER A 466 -19.21 -10.21 42.63
N SER A 467 -18.94 -9.88 43.88
CA SER A 467 -18.04 -8.80 44.27
C SER A 467 -16.60 -9.24 44.50
N LEU A 468 -16.32 -10.54 44.62
CA LEU A 468 -14.95 -11.03 44.76
C LEU A 468 -14.18 -10.94 43.46
N PRO A 469 -12.93 -10.42 43.44
CA PRO A 469 -12.06 -10.47 42.31
C PRO A 469 -11.86 -11.92 41.83
N GLY A 470 -11.94 -12.18 40.53
CA GLY A 470 -11.83 -13.52 39.95
C GLY A 470 -13.01 -14.47 40.20
N ALA A 471 -14.07 -14.02 40.91
CA ALA A 471 -15.25 -14.86 41.18
C ALA A 471 -16.20 -15.00 39.97
N ASP A 472 -16.11 -14.12 38.97
CA ASP A 472 -16.88 -14.16 37.74
C ASP A 472 -16.00 -14.43 36.51
N ASN A 473 -16.56 -15.13 35.52
CA ASN A 473 -15.86 -15.48 34.28
C ASN A 473 -15.50 -14.24 33.47
N GLU A 474 -16.23 -13.14 33.60
CA GLU A 474 -15.99 -11.90 32.85
C GLU A 474 -14.70 -11.22 33.31
N TYR A 475 -14.46 -11.18 34.64
CA TYR A 475 -13.22 -10.63 35.20
C TYR A 475 -12.00 -11.49 34.83
N VAL A 476 -12.08 -12.80 34.98
CA VAL A 476 -11.00 -13.74 34.58
C VAL A 476 -10.76 -13.67 33.07
N GLY A 477 -11.82 -13.57 32.27
CA GLY A 477 -11.73 -13.40 30.84
C GLY A 477 -11.04 -12.09 30.44
N ALA A 478 -11.35 -10.98 31.12
CA ALA A 478 -10.71 -9.69 30.90
C ALA A 478 -9.20 -9.72 31.22
N VAL A 479 -8.82 -10.31 32.35
CA VAL A 479 -7.40 -10.49 32.73
C VAL A 479 -6.66 -11.37 31.70
N THR A 480 -7.28 -12.47 31.28
CA THR A 480 -6.69 -13.36 30.27
C THR A 480 -6.52 -12.67 28.92
N ALA A 481 -7.54 -11.93 28.49
CA ALA A 481 -7.47 -11.16 27.24
C ALA A 481 -6.40 -10.07 27.31
N LEU A 482 -6.28 -9.39 28.45
CA LEU A 482 -5.26 -8.38 28.66
C LEU A 482 -3.85 -8.99 28.60
N ARG A 483 -3.62 -10.11 29.32
CA ARG A 483 -2.34 -10.86 29.23
C ARG A 483 -1.99 -11.28 27.81
N ALA A 484 -2.96 -11.75 27.04
CA ALA A 484 -2.76 -12.14 25.65
C ALA A 484 -2.44 -10.95 24.74
N SER A 485 -2.81 -9.72 25.14
CA SER A 485 -2.53 -8.49 24.39
C SER A 485 -1.21 -7.82 24.80
N MET A 486 -0.54 -8.34 25.83
CA MET A 486 0.70 -7.78 26.36
C MET A 486 1.91 -8.25 25.55
N GLY A 487 2.73 -7.28 25.19
CA GLY A 487 3.93 -7.47 24.36
C GLY A 487 3.71 -7.14 22.89
N VAL A 488 4.79 -6.76 22.22
CA VAL A 488 4.78 -6.67 20.74
C VAL A 488 4.83 -8.10 20.23
N ASN A 489 3.71 -8.55 19.67
CA ASN A 489 3.65 -9.88 19.07
C ASN A 489 4.28 -9.80 17.68
N PHE A 490 5.59 -9.92 17.61
CA PHE A 490 6.30 -9.99 16.34
C PHE A 490 5.95 -11.30 15.62
N PRO A 491 5.50 -11.24 14.36
CA PRO A 491 5.18 -12.43 13.60
C PRO A 491 6.45 -13.15 13.12
N GLY A 492 6.53 -14.47 13.38
CA GLY A 492 7.50 -15.39 12.76
C GLY A 492 8.95 -14.93 12.80
N PRO A 493 9.53 -14.58 11.64
CA PRO A 493 10.95 -14.23 11.52
C PRO A 493 11.33 -12.91 12.21
N TRP A 494 10.35 -12.09 12.60
CA TRP A 494 10.57 -10.78 13.21
C TRP A 494 10.66 -10.80 14.74
N ILE A 495 10.73 -11.99 15.36
CA ILE A 495 10.86 -12.16 16.83
C ILE A 495 12.26 -11.71 17.28
N ASP A 496 13.30 -12.03 16.51
CA ASP A 496 14.68 -11.67 16.84
C ASP A 496 14.96 -10.20 16.52
N ALA A 497 15.57 -9.47 17.46
CA ALA A 497 15.91 -8.06 17.28
C ALA A 497 16.94 -7.86 16.19
N GLY A 498 17.94 -8.74 16.09
CA GLY A 498 18.98 -8.67 15.05
C GLY A 498 18.40 -8.84 13.65
N ASP A 499 17.41 -9.71 13.45
CA ASP A 499 16.72 -9.85 12.16
C ASP A 499 15.94 -8.57 11.81
N ARG A 500 15.32 -7.91 12.82
CA ARG A 500 14.63 -6.63 12.59
C ARG A 500 15.59 -5.50 12.26
N GLU A 501 16.74 -5.43 12.91
CA GLU A 501 17.79 -4.43 12.65
C GLU A 501 18.35 -4.57 11.24
N GLU A 502 18.71 -5.78 10.80
CA GLU A 502 19.15 -6.03 9.42
C GLU A 502 18.06 -5.67 8.39
N ALA A 503 16.81 -6.01 8.66
CA ALA A 503 15.70 -5.65 7.80
C ALA A 503 15.49 -4.14 7.74
N TRP A 504 15.67 -3.43 8.84
CA TRP A 504 15.58 -1.97 8.89
C TRP A 504 16.68 -1.29 8.07
N GLU A 505 17.91 -1.78 8.07
CA GLU A 505 18.99 -1.27 7.22
C GLU A 505 18.61 -1.37 5.74
N ILE A 506 18.08 -2.51 5.31
CA ILE A 506 17.59 -2.72 3.94
C ILE A 506 16.45 -1.73 3.61
N VAL A 507 15.52 -1.53 4.53
CA VAL A 507 14.42 -0.57 4.37
C VAL A 507 14.95 0.85 4.22
N LEU A 508 15.96 1.24 5.01
CA LEU A 508 16.58 2.57 4.92
C LEU A 508 17.26 2.79 3.56
N GLU A 509 18.07 1.83 3.11
CA GLU A 509 18.72 1.90 1.79
C GLU A 509 17.67 2.01 0.66
N ASN A 510 16.66 1.18 0.70
CA ASN A 510 15.60 1.21 -0.32
C ASN A 510 14.80 2.51 -0.28
N ARG A 511 14.55 3.08 0.89
CA ARG A 511 13.88 4.39 1.03
C ARG A 511 14.72 5.54 0.48
N GLU A 512 16.04 5.51 0.65
CA GLU A 512 16.93 6.51 0.04
C GLU A 512 16.81 6.48 -1.50
N ARG A 513 16.83 5.30 -2.12
CA ARG A 513 16.62 5.16 -3.57
C ARG A 513 15.23 5.61 -4.02
N LEU A 514 14.22 5.38 -3.20
CA LEU A 514 12.85 5.86 -3.49
C LEU A 514 12.76 7.40 -3.41
N GLU A 515 13.50 8.05 -2.50
CA GLU A 515 13.58 9.53 -2.45
C GLU A 515 14.34 10.09 -3.67
N GLU A 516 15.42 9.46 -4.11
CA GLU A 516 16.09 9.82 -5.38
C GLU A 516 15.09 9.74 -6.55
N LYS A 517 14.31 8.66 -6.63
CA LYS A 517 13.25 8.54 -7.62
C LYS A 517 12.20 9.64 -7.50
N ARG A 518 11.83 10.02 -6.29
CA ARG A 518 10.88 11.13 -6.06
C ARG A 518 11.39 12.42 -6.66
N GLU A 519 12.67 12.73 -6.47
CA GLU A 519 13.30 13.90 -7.04
C GLU A 519 13.35 13.83 -8.59
N LEU A 520 13.70 12.68 -9.18
CA LEU A 520 13.67 12.48 -10.63
C LEU A 520 12.26 12.67 -11.20
N ARG A 521 11.21 12.17 -10.54
CA ARG A 521 9.80 12.39 -10.93
C ARG A 521 9.43 13.87 -10.92
N LYS A 522 9.85 14.59 -9.87
CA LYS A 522 9.64 16.03 -9.77
C LYS A 522 10.33 16.77 -10.90
N GLN A 523 11.60 16.45 -11.20
CA GLN A 523 12.35 17.02 -12.32
C GLN A 523 11.66 16.78 -13.67
N VAL A 524 11.20 15.56 -13.94
CA VAL A 524 10.43 15.28 -15.18
C VAL A 524 9.23 16.20 -15.30
N MET A 525 8.46 16.37 -14.23
CA MET A 525 7.26 17.18 -14.24
C MET A 525 7.58 18.68 -14.35
N GLU A 526 8.65 19.15 -13.70
CA GLU A 526 9.11 20.54 -13.77
C GLU A 526 9.73 20.88 -15.13
N ASN A 527 10.50 19.96 -15.71
CA ASN A 527 11.05 20.12 -17.07
C ASN A 527 9.95 20.11 -18.14
N GLY A 528 8.90 19.30 -17.94
CA GLY A 528 7.79 19.17 -18.90
C GLY A 528 6.66 20.19 -18.72
N SER A 529 6.71 21.08 -17.76
CA SER A 529 5.62 22.03 -17.49
C SER A 529 6.10 23.39 -17.05
N LYS A 530 5.19 24.37 -17.13
CA LYS A 530 5.41 25.75 -16.67
C LYS A 530 4.10 26.33 -16.14
N ILE A 531 4.21 27.16 -15.10
CA ILE A 531 3.11 27.96 -14.56
C ILE A 531 3.45 29.44 -14.71
N ASP A 532 2.60 30.20 -15.38
CA ASP A 532 2.68 31.66 -15.48
C ASP A 532 1.48 32.31 -14.76
N GLY A 533 1.70 33.36 -13.98
CA GLY A 533 0.66 34.09 -13.24
C GLY A 533 1.08 34.43 -11.80
N PRO A 534 0.19 34.95 -10.97
CA PRO A 534 -1.21 35.27 -11.28
C PRO A 534 -1.37 36.50 -12.20
N PHE A 535 -2.27 36.43 -13.15
CA PHE A 535 -2.69 37.56 -13.96
C PHE A 535 -3.99 38.12 -13.39
N PHE A 536 -3.94 39.21 -12.65
CA PHE A 536 -5.10 39.84 -12.06
C PHE A 536 -5.99 40.49 -13.13
N THR A 537 -7.28 40.15 -13.08
CA THR A 537 -8.30 40.65 -14.02
C THR A 537 -9.34 41.52 -13.35
N SER A 538 -9.23 41.75 -12.03
CA SER A 538 -10.07 42.65 -11.24
C SER A 538 -9.23 43.67 -10.46
N ASN A 539 -9.89 44.70 -9.93
CA ASN A 539 -9.25 45.69 -9.05
C ASN A 539 -8.96 45.09 -7.66
N LEU A 540 -7.76 45.33 -7.13
CA LEU A 540 -7.30 44.88 -5.81
C LEU A 540 -7.83 45.80 -4.70
N LYS A 541 -9.11 45.65 -4.34
CA LYS A 541 -9.80 46.48 -3.34
C LYS A 541 -10.56 45.64 -2.32
N THR A 542 -10.55 46.09 -1.08
CA THR A 542 -11.33 45.50 0.00
C THR A 542 -12.82 45.37 -0.35
N GLY A 543 -13.44 44.27 0.04
CA GLY A 543 -14.87 43.99 -0.19
C GLY A 543 -15.26 43.79 -1.67
N LYS A 544 -14.29 43.72 -2.58
CA LYS A 544 -14.54 43.42 -4.01
C LYS A 544 -13.99 42.08 -4.38
N ASP A 545 -14.69 41.39 -5.30
CA ASP A 545 -14.24 40.12 -5.84
C ASP A 545 -12.84 40.26 -6.42
N LEU A 546 -11.97 39.30 -6.07
CA LEU A 546 -10.64 39.16 -6.63
C LEU A 546 -10.66 38.11 -7.72
N ALA A 547 -10.44 38.53 -8.96
CA ALA A 547 -10.33 37.60 -10.10
C ALA A 547 -8.92 37.57 -10.66
N PHE A 548 -8.41 36.39 -10.90
CA PHE A 548 -7.07 36.16 -11.46
C PHE A 548 -7.01 34.85 -12.24
N ASN A 549 -6.02 34.73 -13.10
CA ASN A 549 -5.79 33.56 -13.93
C ASN A 549 -4.36 33.05 -13.77
N TYR A 550 -4.17 31.76 -13.95
CA TYR A 550 -2.88 31.14 -14.22
C TYR A 550 -2.89 30.45 -15.58
N VAL A 551 -1.74 30.41 -16.23
CA VAL A 551 -1.55 29.69 -17.50
C VAL A 551 -0.60 28.53 -17.21
N ILE A 552 -1.08 27.31 -17.45
CA ILE A 552 -0.33 26.07 -17.34
C ILE A 552 0.07 25.65 -18.75
N THR A 553 1.35 25.53 -19.02
CA THR A 553 1.92 25.17 -20.32
C THR A 553 2.56 23.79 -20.26
N ASN A 554 2.29 22.96 -21.23
CA ASN A 554 3.04 21.75 -21.52
C ASN A 554 4.29 22.14 -22.33
N LEU A 555 5.47 21.99 -21.76
CA LEU A 555 6.75 22.26 -22.43
C LEU A 555 7.26 21.05 -23.23
N ASP A 556 6.72 19.85 -22.94
CA ASP A 556 7.02 18.65 -23.68
C ASP A 556 6.47 18.75 -25.11
N ASP A 557 7.28 18.43 -26.07
CA ASP A 557 6.93 18.42 -27.48
C ASP A 557 6.64 17.01 -28.02
N GLY A 558 6.71 15.97 -27.15
CA GLY A 558 6.51 14.58 -27.50
C GLY A 558 5.08 14.06 -27.30
N HIS A 559 4.39 14.49 -26.27
CA HIS A 559 3.05 13.98 -25.95
C HIS A 559 2.26 14.94 -25.05
N ASN A 560 1.02 14.57 -24.72
CA ASN A 560 0.16 15.37 -23.85
C ASN A 560 0.61 15.32 -22.38
N LEU A 561 0.19 16.31 -21.63
CA LEU A 561 0.31 16.38 -20.18
C LEU A 561 -1.11 16.28 -19.53
N PRO A 562 -1.48 15.18 -18.85
CA PRO A 562 -0.84 13.85 -18.85
C PRO A 562 -1.06 13.07 -20.15
N SER A 563 -0.28 11.99 -20.35
CA SER A 563 -0.35 11.09 -21.50
C SER A 563 -0.72 9.64 -21.17
N GLY A 564 -0.74 9.27 -19.89
CA GLY A 564 -1.03 7.90 -19.44
C GLY A 564 -2.48 7.46 -19.69
N SER A 565 -2.87 6.33 -19.12
CA SER A 565 -4.13 5.63 -19.39
C SER A 565 -5.32 6.55 -19.59
N LEU A 566 -5.80 6.66 -20.83
CA LEU A 566 -6.92 7.52 -21.23
C LEU A 566 -6.79 9.01 -20.80
N GLY A 567 -5.60 9.47 -20.42
CA GLY A 567 -5.36 10.78 -19.84
C GLY A 567 -5.86 10.92 -18.38
N ALA A 568 -6.06 9.81 -17.71
CA ALA A 568 -6.47 9.78 -16.30
C ALA A 568 -5.28 9.63 -15.34
N GLN A 569 -4.16 9.12 -15.82
CA GLN A 569 -2.94 8.87 -15.08
C GLN A 569 -1.71 9.57 -15.69
N PRO A 570 -0.81 10.15 -14.89
CA PRO A 570 -1.01 10.47 -13.48
C PRO A 570 -2.12 11.51 -13.28
N GLU A 571 -2.68 11.56 -12.07
CA GLU A 571 -3.58 12.64 -11.69
C GLU A 571 -2.78 13.94 -11.52
N ILE A 572 -3.16 14.99 -12.25
CA ILE A 572 -2.48 16.29 -12.24
C ILE A 572 -3.52 17.39 -12.07
N TRP A 573 -3.29 18.27 -11.10
CA TRP A 573 -4.18 19.41 -10.85
C TRP A 573 -3.45 20.63 -10.34
N PHE A 574 -4.11 21.76 -10.33
CA PHE A 574 -3.58 23.01 -9.83
C PHE A 574 -4.19 23.37 -8.48
N ASN A 575 -3.34 23.62 -7.48
CA ASN A 575 -3.74 24.05 -6.15
C ASN A 575 -3.29 25.50 -5.93
N VAL A 576 -4.22 26.33 -5.51
CA VAL A 576 -3.95 27.73 -5.19
C VAL A 576 -4.69 28.13 -3.92
N ALA A 577 -3.96 28.78 -2.99
CA ALA A 577 -4.48 29.26 -1.72
C ALA A 577 -4.25 30.75 -1.56
N LEU A 578 -5.23 31.46 -0.98
CA LEU A 578 -5.12 32.87 -0.64
C LEU A 578 -4.95 33.05 0.86
N ILE A 579 -3.83 33.66 1.22
CA ILE A 579 -3.45 33.96 2.61
C ILE A 579 -3.67 35.45 2.88
N ASP A 580 -4.40 35.75 3.93
CA ASP A 580 -4.69 37.14 4.35
C ASP A 580 -3.47 37.83 5.03
N PRO A 581 -3.53 39.15 5.33
CA PRO A 581 -2.44 39.86 6.00
C PRO A 581 -2.05 39.30 7.38
N ASP A 582 -2.94 38.57 8.05
CA ASP A 582 -2.68 37.97 9.36
C ASP A 582 -2.08 36.54 9.22
N GLY A 583 -1.84 36.09 7.99
CA GLY A 583 -1.29 34.75 7.73
C GLY A 583 -2.30 33.59 7.69
N LYS A 584 -3.60 33.93 7.68
CA LYS A 584 -4.66 32.91 7.63
C LYS A 584 -4.99 32.53 6.18
N ASN A 585 -5.12 31.23 5.89
CA ASN A 585 -5.71 30.73 4.65
C ASN A 585 -7.22 31.02 4.67
N ILE A 586 -7.68 31.90 3.78
CA ILE A 586 -9.08 32.34 3.70
C ILE A 586 -9.82 31.81 2.49
N TRP A 587 -9.13 31.29 1.50
CA TRP A 587 -9.70 30.67 0.32
C TRP A 587 -8.69 29.72 -0.32
N GLU A 588 -9.18 28.60 -0.84
CA GLU A 588 -8.35 27.62 -1.53
C GLU A 588 -9.17 26.89 -2.59
N SER A 589 -8.55 26.61 -3.75
CA SER A 589 -9.04 25.72 -4.78
C SER A 589 -8.00 24.64 -5.10
N GLY A 590 -8.45 23.43 -5.43
CA GLY A 590 -7.58 22.29 -5.65
C GLY A 590 -7.06 21.67 -4.34
N HIS A 591 -7.74 21.90 -3.21
CA HIS A 591 -7.49 21.17 -1.98
C HIS A 591 -8.04 19.75 -2.07
N VAL A 592 -7.50 18.85 -1.27
CA VAL A 592 -8.02 17.49 -1.12
C VAL A 592 -8.73 17.35 0.22
N ASP A 593 -9.69 16.44 0.31
CA ASP A 593 -10.41 16.10 1.54
C ASP A 593 -9.55 15.28 2.52
N SER A 594 -10.11 14.87 3.65
CA SER A 594 -9.41 14.07 4.65
C SER A 594 -8.96 12.70 4.16
N ASN A 595 -9.53 12.21 3.06
CA ASN A 595 -9.20 10.94 2.43
C ASN A 595 -8.23 11.09 1.25
N GLY A 596 -7.98 12.34 0.84
CA GLY A 596 -7.13 12.65 -0.31
C GLY A 596 -7.86 12.83 -1.63
N ASP A 597 -9.20 12.73 -1.68
CA ASP A 597 -9.98 13.00 -2.89
C ASP A 597 -10.14 14.51 -3.12
N PHE A 598 -10.34 14.92 -4.37
CA PHE A 598 -10.73 16.31 -4.64
C PHE A 598 -12.07 16.65 -3.98
N ALA A 599 -12.27 17.92 -3.65
CA ALA A 599 -13.56 18.42 -3.19
C ALA A 599 -14.61 18.47 -4.33
N ASP A 600 -14.81 17.34 -5.00
CA ASP A 600 -15.76 17.11 -6.10
C ASP A 600 -16.67 15.91 -5.80
N LEU A 601 -17.33 15.36 -6.82
CA LEU A 601 -18.30 14.27 -6.68
C LEU A 601 -17.72 12.97 -6.08
N HIS A 602 -16.39 12.82 -6.01
CA HIS A 602 -15.75 11.64 -5.49
C HIS A 602 -15.41 11.75 -4.00
N SER A 603 -15.44 12.97 -3.44
CA SER A 603 -15.13 13.24 -2.05
C SER A 603 -16.15 12.60 -1.10
N LEU A 604 -15.65 11.76 -0.20
CA LEU A 604 -16.46 11.21 0.89
C LEU A 604 -16.85 12.29 1.90
N ASP A 605 -15.97 13.27 2.14
CA ASP A 605 -16.24 14.38 3.06
C ASP A 605 -17.29 15.35 2.49
N LEU A 606 -17.30 15.56 1.17
CA LEU A 606 -18.36 16.32 0.51
C LEU A 606 -19.71 15.57 0.61
N ALA A 607 -19.71 14.27 0.32
CA ALA A 607 -20.91 13.43 0.45
C ALA A 607 -21.45 13.40 1.89
N ALA A 608 -20.56 13.49 2.88
CA ALA A 608 -20.94 13.58 4.30
C ALA A 608 -21.31 15.01 4.75
N GLY A 609 -21.25 16.01 3.87
CA GLY A 609 -21.55 17.43 4.18
C GLY A 609 -20.51 18.12 5.07
N LYS A 610 -19.29 17.58 5.19
CA LYS A 610 -18.21 18.18 6.00
C LYS A 610 -17.49 19.33 5.29
N ILE A 611 -17.40 19.28 3.97
CA ILE A 611 -16.76 20.29 3.12
C ILE A 611 -17.68 20.71 1.99
N GLY A 612 -17.42 21.87 1.37
CA GLY A 612 -18.11 22.35 0.18
C GLY A 612 -17.48 21.83 -1.10
N HIS A 613 -18.24 21.87 -2.19
CA HIS A 613 -17.75 21.54 -3.54
C HIS A 613 -16.80 22.64 -4.04
N ASP A 614 -15.67 22.24 -4.66
CA ASP A 614 -14.76 23.18 -5.32
C ASP A 614 -15.16 23.40 -6.78
N ASP A 615 -16.01 24.38 -7.03
CA ASP A 615 -16.49 24.72 -8.38
C ASP A 615 -15.40 25.27 -9.31
N GLN A 616 -14.24 25.62 -8.76
CA GLN A 616 -13.12 26.19 -9.51
C GLN A 616 -11.94 25.26 -9.66
N LEU A 617 -12.11 23.99 -9.28
CA LEU A 617 -11.10 22.94 -9.42
C LEU A 617 -10.59 22.85 -10.85
N PHE A 618 -9.29 23.08 -11.04
CA PHE A 618 -8.60 22.88 -12.28
C PHE A 618 -7.79 21.58 -12.24
N ASN A 619 -8.25 20.56 -12.96
CA ASN A 619 -7.53 19.31 -13.11
C ASN A 619 -7.36 18.95 -14.60
N LEU A 620 -6.39 18.11 -14.91
CA LEU A 620 -6.05 17.68 -16.26
C LEU A 620 -6.57 16.28 -16.60
N GLN A 621 -7.34 15.65 -15.71
CA GLN A 621 -7.92 14.34 -15.98
C GLN A 621 -8.98 14.40 -17.06
N THR A 622 -8.98 13.39 -17.92
CA THR A 622 -10.06 13.16 -18.88
C THR A 622 -11.37 12.83 -18.16
N LYS A 623 -12.45 13.48 -18.53
CA LYS A 623 -13.80 13.18 -18.06
C LYS A 623 -14.52 12.21 -18.97
N PHE A 624 -15.19 11.24 -18.37
CA PHE A 624 -16.08 10.29 -19.04
C PHE A 624 -17.52 10.62 -18.66
N LEU A 625 -18.36 10.90 -19.63
CA LEU A 625 -19.66 11.50 -19.41
C LEU A 625 -20.78 10.62 -19.96
N THR A 626 -21.90 10.56 -19.25
CA THR A 626 -23.02 9.66 -19.55
C THR A 626 -24.00 10.21 -20.59
N THR A 627 -23.89 11.47 -20.94
CA THR A 627 -24.77 12.14 -21.94
C THR A 627 -23.98 12.97 -22.95
N ASN A 628 -24.59 13.31 -24.07
CA ASN A 628 -24.05 14.24 -25.05
C ASN A 628 -24.45 15.71 -24.78
N VAL A 629 -25.26 15.96 -23.75
CA VAL A 629 -25.77 17.30 -23.43
C VAL A 629 -24.85 17.94 -22.38
N LYS A 630 -24.04 18.90 -22.83
CA LYS A 630 -23.13 19.64 -21.97
C LYS A 630 -23.89 20.37 -20.86
N GLY A 631 -23.39 20.27 -19.62
CA GLY A 631 -23.99 20.87 -18.43
C GLY A 631 -25.06 20.02 -17.73
N THR A 632 -25.45 18.89 -18.35
CA THR A 632 -26.37 17.91 -17.76
C THR A 632 -25.69 16.56 -17.56
N ASP A 633 -24.42 16.44 -17.92
CA ASP A 633 -23.68 15.20 -17.85
C ASP A 633 -23.41 14.80 -16.40
N ARG A 634 -23.63 13.53 -16.13
CA ARG A 634 -23.07 12.88 -14.96
C ARG A 634 -21.65 12.45 -15.32
N GLU A 635 -20.70 12.86 -14.51
CA GLU A 635 -19.33 12.41 -14.62
C GLU A 635 -19.23 10.94 -14.25
N MET A 636 -18.48 10.19 -15.05
CA MET A 636 -18.26 8.76 -14.84
C MET A 636 -16.79 8.48 -15.03
N TYR A 637 -16.15 7.88 -14.03
CA TYR A 637 -14.74 7.50 -14.08
C TYR A 637 -14.63 6.05 -14.50
N LEU A 638 -13.93 5.82 -15.56
CA LEU A 638 -13.74 4.47 -16.09
C LEU A 638 -12.75 3.68 -15.23
N PRO A 639 -13.06 2.46 -14.82
CA PRO A 639 -14.32 1.70 -14.90
C PRO A 639 -15.23 1.91 -13.69
N VAL A 640 -15.01 2.92 -12.89
CA VAL A 640 -15.41 3.10 -11.49
C VAL A 640 -16.92 3.22 -11.29
N ASN A 641 -17.61 3.94 -12.15
CA ASN A 641 -19.06 4.15 -12.00
C ASN A 641 -19.89 3.09 -12.73
N PHE A 642 -19.27 1.97 -13.05
CA PHE A 642 -19.96 0.89 -13.71
C PHE A 642 -20.61 -0.02 -12.65
N ASP A 643 -21.93 -0.08 -12.66
CA ASP A 643 -22.66 -0.97 -11.78
C ASP A 643 -22.52 -2.42 -12.27
N ILE A 644 -21.86 -3.25 -11.49
CA ILE A 644 -21.67 -4.67 -11.78
C ILE A 644 -23.01 -5.39 -11.98
N ASP A 645 -24.02 -5.05 -11.20
CA ASP A 645 -25.34 -5.67 -11.27
C ASP A 645 -26.08 -5.34 -12.58
N GLN A 646 -25.69 -4.27 -13.24
CA GLN A 646 -26.23 -3.88 -14.55
C GLN A 646 -25.51 -4.52 -15.73
N GLN A 647 -24.36 -5.16 -15.52
CA GLN A 647 -23.62 -5.81 -16.61
C GLN A 647 -24.42 -6.82 -17.42
N PRO A 648 -25.23 -7.70 -16.80
CA PRO A 648 -26.07 -8.64 -17.54
C PRO A 648 -27.10 -7.97 -18.43
N LEU A 649 -27.53 -6.74 -18.10
CA LEU A 649 -28.49 -5.97 -18.88
C LEU A 649 -27.84 -5.28 -20.09
N LEU A 650 -26.54 -4.98 -19.99
CA LEU A 650 -25.78 -4.31 -21.04
C LEU A 650 -25.16 -5.28 -22.05
N ARG A 651 -25.19 -6.60 -21.76
CA ARG A 651 -24.59 -7.62 -22.59
C ARG A 651 -25.50 -8.83 -22.75
N PRO A 652 -25.58 -9.40 -23.95
CA PRO A 652 -26.05 -10.76 -24.11
C PRO A 652 -25.13 -11.71 -23.33
N SER A 653 -25.68 -12.57 -22.51
CA SER A 653 -24.91 -13.51 -21.65
C SER A 653 -24.02 -14.50 -22.42
N ASN A 654 -24.21 -14.60 -23.71
CA ASN A 654 -23.47 -15.49 -24.61
C ASN A 654 -22.32 -14.81 -25.35
N VAL A 655 -22.10 -13.52 -25.13
CA VAL A 655 -21.01 -12.78 -25.75
C VAL A 655 -19.96 -12.43 -24.71
N PRO A 656 -18.79 -13.07 -24.74
CA PRO A 656 -17.69 -12.69 -23.86
C PRO A 656 -17.30 -11.25 -24.16
N SER A 657 -17.40 -10.38 -23.18
CA SER A 657 -16.92 -9.01 -23.29
C SER A 657 -16.61 -8.44 -21.89
N THR A 658 -15.80 -7.41 -21.85
CA THR A 658 -15.41 -6.72 -20.63
C THR A 658 -15.96 -5.32 -20.62
N VAL A 659 -15.96 -4.64 -19.46
CA VAL A 659 -16.24 -3.20 -19.40
C VAL A 659 -15.34 -2.39 -20.34
N LEU A 660 -14.16 -2.90 -20.64
CA LEU A 660 -13.22 -2.28 -21.57
C LEU A 660 -13.61 -2.48 -23.04
N ASN A 661 -14.44 -3.48 -23.34
CA ASN A 661 -14.98 -3.73 -24.69
C ASN A 661 -16.21 -2.90 -25.01
N HIS A 662 -16.89 -2.38 -23.97
CA HIS A 662 -18.07 -1.54 -24.10
C HIS A 662 -17.87 -0.30 -23.26
N ALA A 663 -17.63 0.82 -23.89
CA ALA A 663 -17.52 2.08 -23.20
C ALA A 663 -18.83 2.36 -22.42
N PRO A 664 -18.80 2.45 -21.09
CA PRO A 664 -19.98 2.77 -20.30
C PRO A 664 -20.33 4.26 -20.35
N PHE A 665 -19.62 5.04 -21.14
CA PHE A 665 -19.78 6.48 -21.33
C PHE A 665 -20.23 6.80 -22.76
N VAL A 666 -20.88 7.92 -22.94
CA VAL A 666 -21.38 8.42 -24.23
C VAL A 666 -20.43 9.44 -24.83
N ARG A 667 -19.76 10.21 -23.98
CA ARG A 667 -18.82 11.26 -24.39
C ARG A 667 -17.58 11.24 -23.50
N MET A 668 -16.43 11.47 -24.13
CA MET A 668 -15.16 11.67 -23.46
C MET A 668 -14.71 13.13 -23.67
N GLU A 669 -14.37 13.82 -22.58
CA GLU A 669 -13.86 15.19 -22.63
C GLU A 669 -12.40 15.19 -22.17
N GLY A 670 -11.49 15.29 -23.15
CA GLY A 670 -10.06 15.35 -22.90
C GLY A 670 -9.66 16.69 -22.26
N ARG A 671 -8.98 16.60 -21.12
CA ARG A 671 -8.48 17.75 -20.38
C ARG A 671 -6.97 17.90 -20.41
N SER A 672 -6.25 16.90 -20.90
CA SER A 672 -4.81 16.98 -21.08
C SER A 672 -4.38 18.15 -21.97
N ILE A 673 -3.18 18.67 -21.74
CA ILE A 673 -2.61 19.76 -22.51
C ILE A 673 -1.75 19.15 -23.63
N PRO A 674 -2.04 19.46 -24.92
CA PRO A 674 -1.26 18.90 -26.02
C PRO A 674 0.20 19.40 -26.01
N PRO A 675 1.10 18.76 -26.78
CA PRO A 675 2.49 19.19 -26.90
C PRO A 675 2.61 20.68 -27.20
N LEU A 676 3.46 21.37 -26.45
CA LEU A 676 3.70 22.83 -26.55
C LEU A 676 2.44 23.69 -26.37
N GLY A 677 1.33 23.11 -25.97
CA GLY A 677 0.07 23.80 -25.72
C GLY A 677 -0.04 24.36 -24.30
N ASN A 678 -1.12 25.11 -24.05
CA ASN A 678 -1.41 25.60 -22.70
C ASN A 678 -2.91 25.60 -22.40
N LYS A 679 -3.24 25.70 -21.11
CA LYS A 679 -4.60 25.91 -20.61
C LYS A 679 -4.60 26.99 -19.51
N THR A 680 -5.70 27.70 -19.40
CA THR A 680 -5.87 28.77 -18.42
C THR A 680 -6.78 28.31 -17.28
N ALA A 681 -6.25 28.29 -16.07
CA ALA A 681 -7.01 28.16 -14.82
C ALA A 681 -7.52 29.55 -14.39
N LYS A 682 -8.84 29.65 -14.15
CA LYS A 682 -9.49 30.92 -13.83
C LYS A 682 -10.10 30.84 -12.46
N TYR A 683 -9.80 31.84 -11.62
CA TYR A 683 -10.22 31.90 -10.22
C TYR A 683 -10.92 33.21 -9.90
N LYS A 684 -11.91 33.11 -9.01
CA LYS A 684 -12.65 34.23 -8.47
C LYS A 684 -12.87 34.02 -6.98
N VAL A 685 -12.25 34.85 -6.17
CA VAL A 685 -12.42 34.86 -4.71
C VAL A 685 -13.51 35.86 -4.34
N PRO A 686 -14.55 35.48 -3.56
CA PRO A 686 -15.59 36.40 -3.15
C PRO A 686 -15.05 37.58 -2.32
N GLY A 687 -15.55 38.77 -2.61
CA GLY A 687 -15.12 40.03 -1.93
C GLY A 687 -15.35 40.02 -0.42
N GLU A 688 -16.31 39.26 0.05
CA GLU A 688 -16.59 39.08 1.49
C GLU A 688 -15.43 38.41 2.26
N LEU A 689 -14.50 37.74 1.58
CA LEU A 689 -13.28 37.20 2.16
C LEU A 689 -12.11 38.22 2.19
N LEU A 690 -12.21 39.32 1.44
CA LEU A 690 -11.18 40.35 1.30
C LEU A 690 -11.50 41.63 2.12
N MET A 691 -11.84 41.47 3.39
CA MET A 691 -12.31 42.57 4.22
C MET A 691 -11.17 43.41 4.83
N LYS A 692 -9.92 42.97 4.75
CA LYS A 692 -8.75 43.69 5.31
C LYS A 692 -7.96 44.34 4.18
N SER A 693 -7.45 45.54 4.43
CA SER A 693 -6.40 46.13 3.58
C SER A 693 -5.03 45.59 4.00
N GLY A 694 -4.10 45.47 3.07
CA GLY A 694 -2.74 45.05 3.35
C GLY A 694 -2.21 43.99 2.37
N LYS A 695 -1.09 43.39 2.76
CA LYS A 695 -0.39 42.38 1.94
C LYS A 695 -1.07 41.02 2.04
N TYR A 696 -1.55 40.55 0.91
CA TYR A 696 -2.03 39.20 0.71
C TYR A 696 -1.00 38.34 -0.03
N ARG A 697 -1.08 37.05 0.09
CA ARG A 697 -0.22 36.09 -0.63
C ARG A 697 -1.07 35.07 -1.37
N LEU A 698 -0.78 34.88 -2.65
CA LEU A 698 -1.25 33.70 -3.42
C LEU A 698 -0.15 32.67 -3.43
N MET A 699 -0.41 31.52 -2.84
CA MET A 699 0.45 30.34 -2.89
C MET A 699 -0.09 29.42 -3.99
N ALA A 700 0.73 29.11 -4.97
CA ALA A 700 0.34 28.32 -6.14
C ALA A 700 1.32 27.18 -6.36
N ARG A 701 0.78 26.03 -6.77
CA ARG A 701 1.54 24.84 -7.17
C ARG A 701 0.71 23.95 -8.08
N MET A 702 1.35 23.24 -8.96
CA MET A 702 0.76 22.07 -9.59
C MET A 702 1.06 20.85 -8.71
N ARG A 703 0.13 19.94 -8.62
CA ARG A 703 0.26 18.71 -7.84
C ARG A 703 0.08 17.50 -8.73
N SER A 704 0.78 16.42 -8.37
CA SER A 704 0.67 15.16 -9.10
C SER A 704 0.77 13.97 -8.16
N ARG A 705 -0.04 12.95 -8.44
CA ARG A 705 0.09 11.61 -7.86
C ARG A 705 -0.18 10.55 -8.94
N ALA A 706 0.32 9.34 -8.74
CA ALA A 706 0.25 8.31 -9.76
C ALA A 706 -1.19 7.86 -10.04
N GLU A 707 -2.01 7.70 -8.98
CA GLU A 707 -3.37 7.17 -9.07
C GLU A 707 -4.35 8.07 -8.30
N PRO A 708 -5.58 8.27 -8.82
CA PRO A 708 -6.66 8.90 -8.06
C PRO A 708 -7.12 8.02 -6.88
N ILE A 709 -7.35 8.61 -5.72
CA ILE A 709 -7.75 7.87 -4.51
C ILE A 709 -9.11 7.18 -4.69
N TYR A 710 -10.11 7.85 -5.29
CA TYR A 710 -11.40 7.22 -5.57
C TYR A 710 -11.27 5.97 -6.43
N PHE A 711 -10.32 5.96 -7.37
CA PHE A 711 -10.06 4.82 -8.24
C PHE A 711 -9.38 3.68 -7.46
N MET A 712 -8.41 4.00 -6.60
CA MET A 712 -7.79 3.02 -5.70
C MET A 712 -8.84 2.33 -4.83
N ARG A 713 -9.76 3.09 -4.27
CA ARG A 713 -10.88 2.57 -3.45
C ARG A 713 -11.80 1.66 -4.26
N PHE A 714 -12.10 2.02 -5.49
CA PHE A 714 -12.92 1.21 -6.38
C PHE A 714 -12.33 -0.17 -6.65
N VAL A 715 -11.02 -0.26 -6.89
CA VAL A 715 -10.35 -1.55 -7.12
C VAL A 715 -10.01 -2.30 -5.82
N GLY A 716 -10.47 -1.81 -4.68
CA GLY A 716 -10.29 -2.45 -3.38
C GLY A 716 -8.89 -2.31 -2.80
N ALA A 717 -8.22 -1.19 -3.05
CA ALA A 717 -6.98 -0.84 -2.37
C ALA A 717 -7.21 -0.72 -0.86
N THR A 718 -6.18 -0.99 -0.07
CA THR A 718 -6.23 -0.82 1.39
C THR A 718 -6.01 0.63 1.78
N SER A 719 -6.39 0.99 3.02
CA SER A 719 -6.15 2.33 3.58
C SER A 719 -4.68 2.71 3.58
N GLU A 720 -3.79 1.76 3.84
CA GLU A 720 -2.34 1.96 3.82
C GLU A 720 -1.82 2.27 2.41
N MET A 721 -2.41 1.67 1.38
CA MET A 721 -2.10 2.01 -0.02
C MET A 721 -2.56 3.43 -0.37
N GLU A 722 -3.76 3.84 0.07
CA GLU A 722 -4.28 5.20 -0.13
C GLU A 722 -3.41 6.23 0.60
N GLU A 723 -3.01 5.94 1.84
CA GLU A 723 -2.10 6.77 2.64
C GLU A 723 -0.74 6.93 1.96
N SER A 724 -0.11 5.83 1.51
CA SER A 724 1.14 5.87 0.76
C SER A 724 1.02 6.72 -0.51
N MET A 725 -0.08 6.62 -1.24
CA MET A 725 -0.30 7.43 -2.44
C MET A 725 -0.35 8.93 -2.12
N ASN A 726 -0.96 9.30 -0.99
CA ASN A 726 -1.01 10.69 -0.53
C ASN A 726 0.36 11.20 -0.03
N GLU A 727 1.13 10.38 0.69
CA GLU A 727 2.49 10.73 1.16
C GLU A 727 3.44 11.04 0.00
N TRP A 728 3.30 10.34 -1.10
CA TRP A 728 4.16 10.49 -2.27
C TRP A 728 3.64 11.45 -3.34
N MET A 729 2.63 12.21 -3.01
CA MET A 729 2.16 13.31 -3.86
C MET A 729 3.28 14.33 -4.08
N LEU A 730 3.40 14.82 -5.31
CA LEU A 730 4.40 15.83 -5.69
C LEU A 730 3.79 17.23 -5.69
N ASP A 731 4.56 18.19 -5.20
CA ASP A 731 4.36 19.62 -5.40
C ASP A 731 5.35 20.11 -6.47
N ILE A 732 4.83 20.59 -7.57
CA ILE A 732 5.56 20.96 -8.78
C ILE A 732 5.45 22.47 -8.95
N HIS A 733 6.57 23.15 -9.20
CA HIS A 733 6.64 24.60 -9.30
C HIS A 733 5.94 25.35 -8.16
N PRO A 734 6.18 25.02 -6.87
CA PRO A 734 5.58 25.80 -5.78
C PRO A 734 6.16 27.22 -5.72
N TYR A 735 5.30 28.22 -5.71
CA TYR A 735 5.73 29.60 -5.54
C TYR A 735 4.66 30.47 -4.88
N THR A 736 5.08 31.62 -4.38
CA THR A 736 4.22 32.57 -3.68
C THR A 736 4.34 33.97 -4.32
N VAL A 737 3.21 34.61 -4.55
CA VAL A 737 3.15 35.97 -5.03
C VAL A 737 2.48 36.85 -3.98
N GLU A 738 3.18 37.92 -3.56
CA GLU A 738 2.62 38.94 -2.67
C GLU A 738 1.99 40.07 -3.49
N PHE A 739 0.85 40.59 -3.05
CA PHE A 739 0.16 41.71 -3.62
C PHE A 739 -0.58 42.50 -2.56
N GLU A 740 -0.90 43.76 -2.85
CA GLU A 740 -1.55 44.66 -1.88
C GLU A 740 -3.01 44.89 -2.25
N VAL A 741 -3.91 44.66 -1.30
CA VAL A 741 -5.33 45.01 -1.37
C VAL A 741 -5.57 46.31 -0.62
N LYS A 742 -6.14 47.33 -1.31
CA LYS A 742 -6.35 48.66 -0.79
C LYS A 742 -7.79 48.90 -0.33
#